data_db27db23e7529c11caac41d6d5fbadac
#
_entry.id   db27db23e7529c11caac41d6d5fbadac
#
_cell.length_a   1.000
_cell.length_b   1.000
_cell.length_c   1.000
_cell.angle_alpha   90.00
_cell.angle_beta   90.00
_cell.angle_gamma   90.00
#
_symmetry.space_group_name_H-M   'P 1'
#
loop_
_entity.id
_entity.type
_entity.pdbx_description
1 polymer ?
#
loop_
_entity_poly.entity_id
_entity_poly.type
_entity_poly.pdbx_seq_one_letter_code
_entity_poly.pdbx_strand_id
1 'polypeptide(L)'
;MKTDAKKNDGINMPESLARQIRQFELRLRLLETVVAVLGGLCGFLLTYGVLFASDRFWDTPVMLRVALTLGGGTVLGCFAFWWLRHWWWRRRNTRGLARLVQRHYRKMGDRLLGAVELANGNEIPGNASPALCRAAIRQVSEEASKYDFRAAAETKPSKAYILLFIVLLAVVTAAVLSFPKAGWNALLRWTKPFSSVSRYTFVSLEEMPGEQIVPHGEEFEIACRIGARSRWRPTKAICSLSGQPKITARTERGAAVFRIPGQTGIGMLSIRIGDARRRIKIIPTYRPELLGLSSIVILPTYLQRETMTNRIENGSARFLEGSRVSFLGESARRLKSAALLSETDGESGDQPLAVRENRFTSDEFVGSLPTSCDFRWTDYLGLTCPEPYRVSVTTVKDEDPIVECRGMARSIAILEDEIVNLETWAEDDFGLKELWVNWSSVGSSSRGVPELSGTEVIGKGAPDVDNLSGEFTFSPLTAHVPEETLLSLYAYASDYYPGRTPSMSLLYRIYVLSKAQHAKLIQDRMEALQARIDDLAREEEDLLEANRKTTGLSPDKLASDKTTAELKERRFNEESNAEQLEGLSKEAQDLLKEAMRNSGIPESTLAKWSEMAKSMSDLAGNEMKQAAQALRQASTGGQKRKQDLDKAIELEKEILAALRKMEQDLDKSINDMLAMNFINRLRLAAGVEDGIASGIKGLLPNIVGMSVEELGIDEAGELDMFSARQKETSRKVEYIQDDLAGFYNRTKVETFNTIHTEMVEKDAVRKMGDIAGLISKNVGVKAIDQTQQWRDQLNAWADLLQEQSSSSGQGGEGGDGLSQADIEVLIALLRARQREETIRNHTRLLDQDKDTNRRYSADSRKLADKQGLVARDIRPLERKARNKKLRLLVEKVGGEMMNAAMYLRKPRTGSETIAIETEIIELLSACISSCEGQCGGLAQMLMQAMGMQQSMGSGAGGGGGSMAGGTTLDPNKRSTGDMAGEGREDREVEKGGGMDTSLLPEEFRDAMEAYFNALGEEE
;
A
#
# COMPACT_ATOMS: atom_id res chain seq x y z
N MET A 1 20.77 62.20 -10.21
CA MET A 1 20.45 62.70 -8.84
C MET A 1 20.75 61.61 -7.87
N LYS A 2 21.77 61.84 -7.09
CA LYS A 2 22.20 60.94 -5.98
C LYS A 2 21.17 61.02 -4.86
N THR A 3 20.75 59.87 -4.34
CA THR A 3 20.17 59.75 -3.02
C THR A 3 20.97 58.73 -2.23
N ASP A 4 21.52 59.20 -1.14
CA ASP A 4 22.43 58.55 -0.24
C ASP A 4 21.84 57.28 0.41
N ALA A 5 22.55 56.18 0.24
CA ALA A 5 22.36 54.98 1.07
C ALA A 5 22.93 55.28 2.46
N LYS A 6 22.04 55.41 3.43
CA LYS A 6 22.34 55.49 4.88
C LYS A 6 23.07 54.18 5.28
N LYS A 7 24.35 54.32 5.48
CA LYS A 7 25.26 53.30 6.02
C LYS A 7 24.78 52.97 7.45
N ASN A 8 24.11 51.87 7.64
CA ASN A 8 23.80 51.38 8.99
C ASN A 8 25.12 50.97 9.65
N ASP A 9 25.60 51.78 10.54
CA ASP A 9 26.72 51.50 11.44
C ASP A 9 26.28 50.44 12.49
N GLY A 10 25.97 49.24 12.05
CA GLY A 10 25.79 48.11 12.96
C GLY A 10 27.11 47.80 13.67
N ILE A 11 27.03 47.56 14.96
CA ILE A 11 28.19 47.14 15.76
C ILE A 11 28.54 45.73 15.34
N ASN A 12 29.56 45.55 14.48
CA ASN A 12 30.01 44.25 14.03
C ASN A 12 30.84 43.57 15.12
N MET A 13 30.60 42.28 15.26
CA MET A 13 31.39 41.43 16.15
C MET A 13 32.85 41.38 15.66
N PRO A 14 33.85 41.53 16.54
CA PRO A 14 35.25 41.41 16.17
C PRO A 14 35.57 40.05 15.53
N GLU A 15 36.36 40.07 14.46
CA GLU A 15 36.68 38.86 13.69
C GLU A 15 37.33 37.76 14.54
N SER A 16 38.13 38.13 15.55
CA SER A 16 38.74 37.19 16.48
C SER A 16 37.73 36.37 17.25
N LEU A 17 36.71 37.04 17.79
CA LEU A 17 35.63 36.39 18.53
C LEU A 17 34.73 35.56 17.62
N ALA A 18 34.35 36.11 16.44
CA ALA A 18 33.58 35.38 15.43
C ALA A 18 34.31 34.12 14.98
N ARG A 19 35.64 34.17 14.79
CA ARG A 19 36.46 33.01 14.41
C ARG A 19 36.50 31.94 15.51
N GLN A 20 36.63 32.35 16.78
CA GLN A 20 36.61 31.41 17.91
C GLN A 20 35.23 30.71 18.06
N ILE A 21 34.15 31.44 17.95
CA ILE A 21 32.79 30.89 17.99
C ILE A 21 32.61 29.92 16.81
N ARG A 22 33.04 30.28 15.60
CA ARG A 22 32.97 29.43 14.40
C ARG A 22 33.80 28.16 14.55
N GLN A 23 34.98 28.24 15.15
CA GLN A 23 35.81 27.06 15.43
C GLN A 23 35.20 26.13 16.47
N PHE A 24 34.56 26.68 17.50
CA PHE A 24 33.78 25.94 18.48
C PHE A 24 32.56 25.25 17.82
N GLU A 25 31.83 25.98 16.98
CA GLU A 25 30.73 25.43 16.22
C GLU A 25 31.16 24.25 15.36
N LEU A 26 32.24 24.41 14.59
CA LEU A 26 32.76 23.32 13.75
C LEU A 26 33.15 22.07 14.54
N ARG A 27 33.81 22.27 15.69
CA ARG A 27 34.19 21.15 16.57
C ARG A 27 32.97 20.44 17.16
N LEU A 28 31.95 21.19 17.56
CA LEU A 28 30.72 20.66 18.10
C LEU A 28 29.95 19.89 17.01
N ARG A 29 29.86 20.44 15.80
CA ARG A 29 29.28 19.75 14.63
C ARG A 29 29.96 18.42 14.35
N LEU A 30 31.31 18.43 14.36
CA LEU A 30 32.08 17.22 14.09
C LEU A 30 31.81 16.14 15.14
N LEU A 31 31.80 16.49 16.41
CA LEU A 31 31.53 15.52 17.48
C LEU A 31 30.13 14.94 17.43
N GLU A 32 29.13 15.79 17.20
CA GLU A 32 27.74 15.33 17.05
C GLU A 32 27.51 14.50 15.76
N THR A 33 28.21 14.83 14.67
CA THR A 33 28.20 14.02 13.44
C THR A 33 28.78 12.64 13.69
N VAL A 34 29.91 12.55 14.41
CA VAL A 34 30.52 11.26 14.78
C VAL A 34 29.54 10.40 15.59
N VAL A 35 28.85 11.00 16.57
CA VAL A 35 27.83 10.31 17.37
C VAL A 35 26.69 9.81 16.49
N ALA A 36 26.19 10.64 15.59
CA ALA A 36 25.08 10.27 14.71
C ALA A 36 25.45 9.14 13.76
N VAL A 37 26.59 9.24 13.09
CA VAL A 37 27.06 8.24 12.13
C VAL A 37 27.35 6.91 12.82
N LEU A 38 28.13 6.94 13.89
CA LEU A 38 28.52 5.71 14.59
C LEU A 38 27.33 5.08 15.31
N GLY A 39 26.45 5.87 15.92
CA GLY A 39 25.22 5.37 16.53
C GLY A 39 24.32 4.64 15.53
N GLY A 40 24.13 5.21 14.33
CA GLY A 40 23.41 4.57 13.24
C GLY A 40 24.07 3.27 12.76
N LEU A 41 25.37 3.29 12.56
CA LEU A 41 26.13 2.10 12.15
C LEU A 41 26.12 0.98 13.20
N CYS A 42 26.12 1.35 14.49
CA CYS A 42 25.94 0.37 15.58
C CYS A 42 24.61 -0.36 15.47
N GLY A 43 23.53 0.35 15.11
CA GLY A 43 22.23 -0.27 14.89
C GLY A 43 22.26 -1.33 13.76
N PHE A 44 22.89 -1.02 12.65
CA PHE A 44 23.08 -1.97 11.54
C PHE A 44 23.89 -3.20 11.94
N LEU A 45 25.03 -2.98 12.60
CA LEU A 45 25.89 -4.08 13.05
C LEU A 45 25.16 -4.98 14.05
N LEU A 46 24.40 -4.39 14.96
CA LEU A 46 23.64 -5.15 15.95
C LEU A 46 22.55 -6.01 15.30
N THR A 47 21.74 -5.43 14.40
CA THR A 47 20.65 -6.16 13.74
C THR A 47 21.17 -7.27 12.82
N TYR A 48 22.26 -7.01 12.10
CA TYR A 48 22.95 -8.05 11.35
C TYR A 48 23.49 -9.16 12.25
N GLY A 49 24.15 -8.81 13.36
CA GLY A 49 24.69 -9.77 14.32
C GLY A 49 23.62 -10.65 14.96
N VAL A 50 22.46 -10.06 15.29
CA VAL A 50 21.31 -10.79 15.82
C VAL A 50 20.76 -11.76 14.78
N LEU A 51 20.63 -11.34 13.51
CA LEU A 51 20.18 -12.23 12.43
C LEU A 51 21.19 -13.37 12.21
N PHE A 52 22.48 -13.06 12.16
CA PHE A 52 23.55 -14.05 12.01
C PHE A 52 23.50 -15.09 13.14
N ALA A 53 23.30 -14.67 14.38
CA ALA A 53 23.17 -15.55 15.53
C ALA A 53 21.88 -16.38 15.44
N SER A 54 20.75 -15.75 15.17
CA SER A 54 19.46 -16.41 15.04
C SER A 54 19.47 -17.53 14.00
N ASP A 55 20.07 -17.27 12.82
CA ASP A 55 20.21 -18.25 11.74
C ASP A 55 21.05 -19.48 12.12
N ARG A 56 21.77 -19.45 13.25
CA ARG A 56 22.49 -20.63 13.76
C ARG A 56 21.58 -21.63 14.46
N PHE A 57 20.54 -21.15 15.14
CA PHE A 57 19.66 -22.00 15.92
C PHE A 57 18.42 -22.46 15.13
N TRP A 58 17.81 -21.55 14.35
CA TRP A 58 16.63 -21.85 13.52
C TRP A 58 16.65 -21.05 12.21
N ASP A 59 15.77 -21.36 11.33
CA ASP A 59 15.56 -20.57 10.12
C ASP A 59 14.72 -19.33 10.45
N THR A 60 15.34 -18.20 10.46
CA THR A 60 14.70 -16.97 10.88
C THR A 60 13.54 -16.62 9.93
N PRO A 61 12.29 -16.47 10.41
CA PRO A 61 11.13 -16.16 9.58
C PRO A 61 11.26 -14.80 8.91
N VAL A 62 10.60 -14.66 7.77
CA VAL A 62 10.66 -13.43 6.95
C VAL A 62 10.27 -12.18 7.76
N MET A 63 9.21 -12.28 8.56
CA MET A 63 8.74 -11.16 9.40
C MET A 63 9.84 -10.67 10.37
N LEU A 64 10.55 -11.59 11.00
CA LEU A 64 11.63 -11.21 11.92
C LEU A 64 12.83 -10.62 11.17
N ARG A 65 13.14 -11.12 9.97
CA ARG A 65 14.16 -10.53 9.11
C ARG A 65 13.82 -9.09 8.73
N VAL A 66 12.57 -8.86 8.31
CA VAL A 66 12.07 -7.52 7.98
C VAL A 66 12.12 -6.60 9.20
N ALA A 67 11.67 -7.08 10.36
CA ALA A 67 11.71 -6.31 11.60
C ALA A 67 13.14 -5.90 12.00
N LEU A 68 14.11 -6.81 11.85
CA LEU A 68 15.51 -6.52 12.13
C LEU A 68 16.11 -5.49 11.13
N THR A 69 15.78 -5.63 9.84
CA THR A 69 16.25 -4.68 8.82
C THR A 69 15.65 -3.29 9.04
N LEU A 70 14.33 -3.22 9.29
CA LEU A 70 13.63 -1.97 9.60
C LEU A 70 14.12 -1.37 10.94
N GLY A 71 14.36 -2.20 11.95
CA GLY A 71 14.91 -1.77 13.22
C GLY A 71 16.26 -1.09 13.07
N GLY A 72 17.17 -1.66 12.26
CA GLY A 72 18.44 -1.02 11.92
C GLY A 72 18.23 0.32 11.21
N GLY A 73 17.31 0.36 10.24
CA GLY A 73 16.94 1.60 9.53
C GLY A 73 16.33 2.67 10.44
N THR A 74 15.51 2.25 11.39
CA THR A 74 14.88 3.17 12.36
C THR A 74 15.94 3.80 13.29
N VAL A 75 16.88 3.00 13.78
CA VAL A 75 17.99 3.52 14.61
C VAL A 75 18.79 4.54 13.83
N LEU A 76 19.15 4.24 12.58
CA LEU A 76 19.85 5.19 11.71
C LEU A 76 19.03 6.47 11.50
N GLY A 77 17.73 6.33 11.22
CA GLY A 77 16.79 7.43 11.05
C GLY A 77 16.71 8.33 12.29
N CYS A 78 16.62 7.75 13.48
CA CYS A 78 16.61 8.48 14.74
C CYS A 78 17.87 9.31 14.96
N PHE A 79 19.05 8.72 14.70
CA PHE A 79 20.31 9.44 14.83
C PHE A 79 20.47 10.53 13.77
N ALA A 80 20.06 10.25 12.53
CA ALA A 80 20.06 11.23 11.45
C ALA A 80 19.09 12.39 11.74
N PHE A 81 17.87 12.08 12.20
CA PHE A 81 16.87 13.07 12.61
C PHE A 81 17.37 13.93 13.78
N TRP A 82 17.95 13.30 14.81
CA TRP A 82 18.53 14.03 15.93
C TRP A 82 19.60 15.02 15.48
N TRP A 83 20.48 14.59 14.57
CA TRP A 83 21.53 15.43 14.00
C TRP A 83 20.95 16.58 13.17
N LEU A 84 19.99 16.25 12.27
CA LEU A 84 19.32 17.23 11.40
C LEU A 84 18.58 18.29 12.21
N ARG A 85 17.88 17.85 13.27
CA ARG A 85 17.19 18.74 14.19
C ARG A 85 18.13 19.76 14.84
N HIS A 86 19.30 19.31 15.25
CA HIS A 86 20.25 20.21 15.93
C HIS A 86 20.91 21.22 14.99
N TRP A 87 21.19 20.81 13.73
CA TRP A 87 22.03 21.62 12.84
C TRP A 87 21.29 22.30 11.71
N TRP A 88 20.14 21.78 11.29
CA TRP A 88 19.34 22.34 10.19
C TRP A 88 18.11 23.09 10.70
N TRP A 89 17.32 22.48 11.60
CA TRP A 89 16.09 23.13 12.09
C TRP A 89 16.31 24.06 13.27
N ARG A 90 17.17 23.72 14.21
CA ARG A 90 17.46 24.58 15.37
C ARG A 90 18.60 25.53 15.13
N ARG A 91 19.01 25.86 13.90
CA ARG A 91 20.13 26.76 13.60
C ARG A 91 20.66 27.43 14.87
N ARG A 92 21.71 26.85 15.46
CA ARG A 92 22.30 27.41 16.68
C ARG A 92 22.78 28.82 16.36
N ASN A 93 22.03 29.82 16.84
CA ASN A 93 22.45 31.19 16.72
C ASN A 93 23.71 31.39 17.55
N THR A 94 24.50 32.39 17.21
CA THR A 94 25.68 32.81 17.97
C THR A 94 25.40 32.97 19.46
N ARG A 95 24.16 33.37 19.82
CA ARG A 95 23.67 33.42 21.22
C ARG A 95 23.62 32.02 21.86
N GLY A 96 23.18 31.04 21.15
CA GLY A 96 23.10 29.63 21.63
C GLY A 96 24.50 29.03 21.86
N LEU A 97 25.44 29.32 20.97
CA LEU A 97 26.83 28.92 21.12
C LEU A 97 27.51 29.62 22.28
N ALA A 98 27.27 30.95 22.46
CA ALA A 98 27.78 31.72 23.59
C ALA A 98 27.27 31.16 24.93
N ARG A 99 26.00 30.71 25.03
CA ARG A 99 25.46 30.04 26.22
C ARG A 99 26.14 28.70 26.53
N LEU A 100 26.54 27.94 25.52
CA LEU A 100 27.27 26.68 25.74
C LEU A 100 28.68 26.98 26.29
N VAL A 101 29.35 27.98 25.75
CA VAL A 101 30.65 28.46 26.27
C VAL A 101 30.50 29.00 27.70
N GLN A 102 29.39 29.71 28.01
CA GLN A 102 29.04 30.16 29.34
C GLN A 102 28.93 29.05 30.37
N ARG A 103 28.33 27.91 30.00
CA ARG A 103 28.22 26.75 30.92
C ARG A 103 29.58 26.21 31.33
N HIS A 104 30.55 26.27 30.45
CA HIS A 104 31.89 25.76 30.69
C HIS A 104 32.77 26.80 31.40
N TYR A 105 32.66 28.06 30.96
CA TYR A 105 33.45 29.17 31.48
C TYR A 105 32.56 30.20 32.21
N ARG A 106 32.10 29.85 33.42
CA ARG A 106 31.11 30.66 34.19
C ARG A 106 31.54 32.10 34.45
N LYS A 107 32.83 32.34 34.65
CA LYS A 107 33.37 33.69 34.98
C LYS A 107 33.31 34.68 33.81
N MET A 108 33.29 34.19 32.56
CA MET A 108 33.29 35.04 31.36
C MET A 108 31.94 35.00 30.62
N GLY A 109 31.10 34.04 30.94
CA GLY A 109 29.97 33.70 30.13
C GLY A 109 28.91 34.77 30.00
N ASP A 110 28.57 35.47 31.08
CA ASP A 110 27.57 36.54 31.06
C ASP A 110 28.03 37.75 30.22
N ARG A 111 29.33 38.04 30.28
CA ARG A 111 29.95 39.13 29.49
C ARG A 111 30.02 38.73 28.00
N LEU A 112 30.32 37.48 27.69
CA LEU A 112 30.34 36.98 26.33
C LEU A 112 28.94 36.96 25.71
N LEU A 113 27.94 36.52 26.47
CA LEU A 113 26.56 36.51 26.00
C LEU A 113 26.08 37.93 25.74
N GLY A 114 26.34 38.89 26.68
CA GLY A 114 26.03 40.29 26.50
C GLY A 114 26.70 40.94 25.28
N ALA A 115 27.99 40.60 25.04
CA ALA A 115 28.71 41.09 23.86
C ALA A 115 28.14 40.55 22.55
N VAL A 116 27.75 39.28 22.53
CA VAL A 116 27.10 38.64 21.36
C VAL A 116 25.71 39.22 21.13
N GLU A 117 24.97 39.56 22.18
CA GLU A 117 23.66 40.19 22.07
C GLU A 117 23.75 41.63 21.58
N LEU A 118 24.71 42.39 22.07
CA LEU A 118 24.98 43.73 21.58
C LEU A 118 25.45 43.77 20.11
N ALA A 119 26.25 42.80 19.70
CA ALA A 119 26.73 42.70 18.33
C ALA A 119 25.66 42.23 17.33
N ASN A 120 24.67 41.43 17.76
CA ASN A 120 23.59 40.90 16.92
C ASN A 120 22.27 41.69 17.00
N GLY A 121 22.17 42.66 17.89
CA GLY A 121 21.00 43.52 18.00
C GLY A 121 21.03 44.63 16.94
N ASN A 122 19.99 44.70 16.11
CA ASN A 122 19.83 45.74 15.09
C ASN A 122 19.52 47.15 15.68
N GLU A 123 19.24 47.22 16.95
CA GLU A 123 18.93 48.47 17.62
C GLU A 123 19.75 48.57 18.92
N ILE A 124 20.51 49.62 19.04
CA ILE A 124 21.23 49.95 20.26
C ILE A 124 20.17 50.41 21.26
N PRO A 125 20.16 49.92 22.52
CA PRO A 125 19.26 50.44 23.54
C PRO A 125 19.38 51.97 23.63
N GLY A 126 18.27 52.68 23.58
CA GLY A 126 18.20 54.12 23.36
C GLY A 126 19.02 55.01 24.29
N ASN A 127 19.63 54.44 25.35
CA ASN A 127 20.51 55.13 26.30
C ASN A 127 21.97 54.68 26.27
N ALA A 128 22.41 53.87 25.33
CA ALA A 128 23.78 53.36 25.29
C ALA A 128 24.59 54.00 24.15
N SER A 129 25.74 54.55 24.50
CA SER A 129 26.69 55.11 23.54
C SER A 129 27.28 54.00 22.64
N PRO A 130 27.21 54.16 21.30
CA PRO A 130 27.77 53.18 20.35
C PRO A 130 29.29 52.95 20.55
N ALA A 131 29.98 54.00 21.06
CA ALA A 131 31.40 53.90 21.35
C ALA A 131 31.67 53.02 22.57
N LEU A 132 30.84 53.11 23.61
CA LEU A 132 30.93 52.28 24.80
C LEU A 132 30.58 50.83 24.49
N CYS A 133 29.56 50.59 23.65
CA CYS A 133 29.21 49.22 23.20
C CYS A 133 30.36 48.59 22.41
N ARG A 134 30.99 49.32 21.50
CA ARG A 134 32.16 48.84 20.74
C ARG A 134 33.34 48.55 21.64
N ALA A 135 33.60 49.45 22.64
CA ALA A 135 34.66 49.24 23.61
C ALA A 135 34.41 47.99 24.49
N ALA A 136 33.18 47.80 24.97
CA ALA A 136 32.79 46.63 25.74
C ALA A 136 32.94 45.35 24.95
N ILE A 137 32.53 45.33 23.71
CA ILE A 137 32.68 44.13 22.81
C ILE A 137 34.16 43.87 22.56
N ARG A 138 34.96 44.87 22.35
CA ARG A 138 36.40 44.72 22.14
C ARG A 138 37.09 44.18 23.39
N GLN A 139 36.77 44.71 24.57
CA GLN A 139 37.29 44.22 25.84
C GLN A 139 36.91 42.71 26.05
N VAL A 140 35.66 42.36 25.81
CA VAL A 140 35.23 40.95 25.92
C VAL A 140 35.93 40.10 24.89
N SER A 141 36.18 40.57 23.68
CA SER A 141 36.91 39.86 22.63
C SER A 141 38.38 39.60 23.01
N GLU A 142 39.04 40.57 23.65
CA GLU A 142 40.42 40.40 24.15
C GLU A 142 40.47 39.43 25.34
N GLU A 143 39.50 39.49 26.23
CA GLU A 143 39.36 38.56 27.34
C GLU A 143 39.03 37.14 26.83
N ALA A 144 38.16 37.01 25.81
CA ALA A 144 37.80 35.79 25.17
C ALA A 144 38.97 35.12 24.48
N SER A 145 39.93 35.87 23.97
CA SER A 145 41.11 35.32 23.30
C SER A 145 42.00 34.46 24.23
N LYS A 146 41.88 34.61 25.54
CA LYS A 146 42.61 33.85 26.56
C LYS A 146 42.01 32.45 26.82
N TYR A 147 40.80 32.21 26.28
CA TYR A 147 40.09 30.96 26.51
C TYR A 147 39.96 30.16 25.21
N ASP A 148 40.20 28.88 25.26
CA ASP A 148 39.94 27.99 24.12
C ASP A 148 38.50 27.50 24.18
N PHE A 149 37.61 28.09 23.38
CA PHE A 149 36.20 27.68 23.29
C PHE A 149 36.03 26.23 22.82
N ARG A 150 37.05 25.68 22.14
CA ARG A 150 36.98 24.28 21.67
C ARG A 150 36.94 23.29 22.87
N ALA A 151 37.49 23.67 24.02
CA ALA A 151 37.47 22.80 25.20
C ALA A 151 36.06 22.68 25.81
N ALA A 152 35.16 23.63 25.54
CA ALA A 152 33.78 23.57 25.99
C ALA A 152 32.91 22.51 25.27
N ALA A 153 33.40 21.90 24.20
CA ALA A 153 32.70 20.81 23.51
C ALA A 153 32.94 19.46 24.23
N GLU A 154 31.88 18.88 24.75
CA GLU A 154 31.96 17.59 25.45
C GLU A 154 32.34 16.46 24.51
N THR A 155 33.42 15.76 24.79
CA THR A 155 33.89 14.62 23.96
C THR A 155 33.47 13.26 24.49
N LYS A 156 32.90 13.16 25.68
CA LYS A 156 32.51 11.90 26.32
C LYS A 156 31.58 11.03 25.45
N PRO A 157 30.47 11.58 24.89
CA PRO A 157 29.54 10.76 24.11
C PRO A 157 30.20 10.23 22.82
N SER A 158 30.95 11.04 22.10
CA SER A 158 31.64 10.61 20.89
C SER A 158 32.62 9.46 21.13
N LYS A 159 33.38 9.53 22.23
CA LYS A 159 34.32 8.45 22.66
C LYS A 159 33.56 7.15 22.99
N ALA A 160 32.39 7.25 23.65
CA ALA A 160 31.59 6.07 23.98
C ALA A 160 31.07 5.37 22.72
N TYR A 161 30.54 6.11 21.73
CA TYR A 161 30.03 5.53 20.47
C TYR A 161 31.19 5.00 19.60
N ILE A 162 32.35 5.61 19.60
CA ILE A 162 33.54 5.06 18.93
C ILE A 162 33.91 3.70 19.54
N LEU A 163 34.00 3.62 20.87
CA LEU A 163 34.32 2.38 21.55
C LEU A 163 33.26 1.29 21.27
N LEU A 164 31.97 1.64 21.39
CA LEU A 164 30.86 0.72 21.11
C LEU A 164 30.95 0.19 19.68
N PHE A 165 31.17 1.06 18.70
CA PHE A 165 31.28 0.68 17.31
C PHE A 165 32.48 -0.27 17.08
N ILE A 166 33.65 0.03 17.65
CA ILE A 166 34.82 -0.82 17.52
C ILE A 166 34.54 -2.22 18.10
N VAL A 167 33.91 -2.29 19.28
CA VAL A 167 33.58 -3.56 19.94
C VAL A 167 32.57 -4.36 19.08
N LEU A 168 31.49 -3.74 18.66
CA LEU A 168 30.48 -4.41 17.80
C LEU A 168 31.10 -4.87 16.47
N LEU A 169 31.90 -4.03 15.84
CA LEU A 169 32.60 -4.36 14.60
C LEU A 169 33.55 -5.54 14.80
N ALA A 170 34.32 -5.53 15.87
CA ALA A 170 35.26 -6.62 16.19
C ALA A 170 34.50 -7.95 16.42
N VAL A 171 33.40 -7.91 17.18
CA VAL A 171 32.57 -9.11 17.44
C VAL A 171 31.95 -9.65 16.15
N VAL A 172 31.32 -8.78 15.35
CA VAL A 172 30.69 -9.19 14.07
C VAL A 172 31.75 -9.69 13.10
N THR A 173 32.89 -9.00 13.00
CA THR A 173 33.99 -9.41 12.12
C THR A 173 34.60 -10.75 12.56
N ALA A 174 34.80 -10.94 13.85
CA ALA A 174 35.28 -12.21 14.39
C ALA A 174 34.32 -13.37 14.10
N ALA A 175 33.00 -13.12 14.28
CA ALA A 175 31.96 -14.09 13.98
C ALA A 175 31.91 -14.45 12.49
N VAL A 176 31.99 -13.43 11.59
CA VAL A 176 32.01 -13.64 10.14
C VAL A 176 33.29 -14.31 9.67
N LEU A 177 34.45 -13.95 10.19
CA LEU A 177 35.73 -14.59 9.86
C LEU A 177 35.78 -16.05 10.33
N SER A 178 35.15 -16.37 11.45
CA SER A 178 35.03 -17.76 11.92
C SER A 178 34.20 -18.62 10.95
N PHE A 179 33.14 -18.02 10.32
CA PHE A 179 32.24 -18.70 9.40
C PHE A 179 31.92 -17.84 8.17
N PRO A 180 32.88 -17.62 7.25
CA PRO A 180 32.71 -16.64 6.16
C PRO A 180 31.50 -16.87 5.26
N LYS A 181 31.29 -18.14 4.87
CA LYS A 181 30.13 -18.49 4.03
C LYS A 181 28.79 -18.26 4.73
N ALA A 182 28.74 -18.52 6.03
CA ALA A 182 27.54 -18.28 6.82
C ALA A 182 27.30 -16.78 7.03
N GLY A 183 28.37 -16.01 7.24
CA GLY A 183 28.29 -14.55 7.30
C GLY A 183 27.76 -13.94 6.02
N TRP A 184 28.29 -14.37 4.87
CA TRP A 184 27.81 -13.89 3.57
C TRP A 184 26.33 -14.24 3.31
N ASN A 185 25.94 -15.47 3.66
CA ASN A 185 24.54 -15.90 3.56
C ASN A 185 23.63 -15.07 4.46
N ALA A 186 24.02 -14.82 5.70
CA ALA A 186 23.28 -13.97 6.62
C ALA A 186 23.19 -12.52 6.11
N LEU A 187 24.26 -12.00 5.48
CA LEU A 187 24.25 -10.67 4.88
C LEU A 187 23.26 -10.56 3.73
N LEU A 188 23.22 -11.56 2.84
CA LEU A 188 22.23 -11.60 1.76
C LEU A 188 20.79 -11.67 2.28
N ARG A 189 20.56 -12.45 3.33
CA ARG A 189 19.22 -12.57 3.98
C ARG A 189 18.82 -11.31 4.73
N TRP A 190 19.77 -10.57 5.24
CA TRP A 190 19.56 -9.32 5.93
C TRP A 190 19.26 -8.17 4.94
N THR A 191 20.03 -8.07 3.84
CA THR A 191 19.84 -7.03 2.82
C THR A 191 18.61 -7.27 1.94
N LYS A 192 18.25 -8.56 1.76
CA LYS A 192 17.09 -8.97 0.96
C LYS A 192 16.16 -9.86 1.81
N PRO A 193 15.43 -9.29 2.80
CA PRO A 193 14.68 -10.07 3.78
C PRO A 193 13.54 -10.90 3.16
N PHE A 194 13.01 -10.48 2.00
CA PHE A 194 11.98 -11.20 1.25
C PHE A 194 12.52 -12.29 0.33
N SER A 195 13.85 -12.42 0.22
CA SER A 195 14.43 -13.43 -0.65
C SER A 195 14.27 -14.85 -0.08
N SER A 196 14.13 -15.81 -0.98
CA SER A 196 14.04 -17.24 -0.65
C SER A 196 15.39 -17.90 -0.35
N VAL A 197 16.43 -17.11 -0.06
CA VAL A 197 17.78 -17.65 0.24
C VAL A 197 17.71 -18.52 1.49
N SER A 198 18.07 -19.79 1.31
CA SER A 198 18.15 -20.77 2.39
C SER A 198 19.31 -20.46 3.34
N ARG A 199 19.16 -20.87 4.59
CA ARG A 199 20.26 -20.71 5.56
C ARG A 199 21.45 -21.61 5.21
N TYR A 200 22.62 -21.21 5.59
CA TYR A 200 23.84 -22.01 5.44
C TYR A 200 23.87 -23.17 6.44
N THR A 201 24.12 -24.41 5.97
CA THR A 201 24.27 -25.62 6.80
C THR A 201 25.73 -26.10 6.84
N PHE A 202 26.11 -26.71 7.96
CA PHE A 202 27.47 -27.22 8.16
C PHE A 202 27.71 -28.61 7.57
N VAL A 203 26.64 -29.38 7.40
CA VAL A 203 26.68 -30.69 6.76
C VAL A 203 26.20 -30.52 5.33
N SER A 204 27.00 -30.91 4.35
CA SER A 204 26.59 -31.08 2.95
C SER A 204 26.40 -32.58 2.68
N LEU A 205 25.27 -32.94 2.07
CA LEU A 205 25.05 -34.29 1.60
C LEU A 205 25.44 -34.39 0.12
N GLU A 206 25.95 -35.55 -0.33
CA GLU A 206 26.14 -35.82 -1.77
C GLU A 206 24.78 -35.78 -2.48
N GLU A 207 24.81 -35.49 -3.79
CA GLU A 207 23.60 -35.47 -4.59
C GLU A 207 22.88 -36.82 -4.55
N MET A 208 21.65 -36.83 -4.12
CA MET A 208 20.81 -38.01 -4.07
C MET A 208 19.65 -37.78 -5.06
N PRO A 209 19.26 -38.82 -5.77
CA PRO A 209 18.11 -38.71 -6.66
C PRO A 209 16.89 -38.23 -5.89
N GLY A 210 16.09 -37.38 -6.51
CA GLY A 210 14.87 -36.85 -5.88
C GLY A 210 13.77 -37.91 -5.75
N GLU A 211 13.85 -38.94 -6.58
CA GLU A 211 12.94 -40.06 -6.60
C GLU A 211 13.75 -41.37 -6.74
N GLN A 212 13.32 -42.39 -6.03
CA GLN A 212 13.93 -43.72 -6.11
C GLN A 212 12.84 -44.78 -6.32
N ILE A 213 13.00 -45.57 -7.37
CA ILE A 213 12.12 -46.71 -7.62
C ILE A 213 12.59 -47.86 -6.74
N VAL A 214 11.67 -48.47 -6.01
CA VAL A 214 11.93 -49.60 -5.09
C VAL A 214 10.92 -50.70 -5.34
N PRO A 215 11.24 -51.95 -5.04
CA PRO A 215 10.31 -53.03 -5.20
C PRO A 215 9.10 -52.87 -4.27
N HIS A 216 7.90 -53.12 -4.81
CA HIS A 216 6.67 -53.00 -4.04
C HIS A 216 6.56 -54.17 -3.03
N GLY A 217 6.43 -53.84 -1.75
CA GLY A 217 6.30 -54.82 -0.68
C GLY A 217 7.60 -55.47 -0.26
N GLU A 218 8.73 -55.18 -0.87
CA GLU A 218 10.06 -55.73 -0.52
C GLU A 218 10.88 -54.75 0.29
N GLU A 219 11.73 -55.28 1.19
CA GLU A 219 12.69 -54.49 1.95
C GLU A 219 13.79 -53.97 1.01
N PHE A 220 14.22 -52.71 1.20
CA PHE A 220 15.25 -52.08 0.39
C PHE A 220 16.23 -51.24 1.24
N GLU A 221 17.42 -51.00 0.68
CA GLU A 221 18.47 -50.27 1.33
C GLU A 221 18.70 -48.88 0.66
N ILE A 222 18.88 -47.85 1.47
CA ILE A 222 19.30 -46.52 1.00
C ILE A 222 20.62 -46.13 1.68
N ALA A 223 21.62 -45.86 0.87
CA ALA A 223 22.92 -45.34 1.32
C ALA A 223 23.01 -43.82 1.14
N CYS A 224 23.30 -43.12 2.23
CA CYS A 224 23.55 -41.67 2.21
C CYS A 224 25.02 -41.40 2.47
N ARG A 225 25.67 -40.61 1.61
CA ARG A 225 27.05 -40.15 1.81
C ARG A 225 27.12 -38.69 2.20
N ILE A 226 27.98 -38.41 3.18
CA ILE A 226 28.29 -37.03 3.60
C ILE A 226 29.33 -36.47 2.64
N GLY A 227 29.02 -35.40 1.96
CA GLY A 227 29.88 -34.77 0.97
C GLY A 227 31.22 -34.31 1.56
N ALA A 228 32.26 -34.36 0.78
CA ALA A 228 33.66 -34.03 1.19
C ALA A 228 33.81 -32.60 1.74
N ARG A 229 32.91 -31.69 1.36
CA ARG A 229 32.93 -30.26 1.79
C ARG A 229 32.25 -30.01 3.14
N SER A 230 31.74 -31.07 3.84
CA SER A 230 31.12 -30.95 5.15
C SER A 230 32.13 -30.58 6.23
N ARG A 231 31.82 -29.56 7.00
CA ARG A 231 32.61 -29.16 8.18
C ARG A 231 32.27 -30.00 9.43
N TRP A 232 31.12 -30.65 9.45
CA TRP A 232 30.67 -31.51 10.54
C TRP A 232 30.36 -32.90 10.00
N ARG A 233 30.84 -33.95 10.67
CA ARG A 233 30.56 -35.35 10.34
C ARG A 233 29.90 -36.04 11.53
N PRO A 234 28.55 -36.06 11.56
CA PRO A 234 27.80 -36.69 12.63
C PRO A 234 27.95 -38.23 12.56
N THR A 235 27.98 -38.89 13.73
CA THR A 235 28.08 -40.33 13.84
C THR A 235 26.70 -41.06 13.74
N LYS A 236 25.61 -40.33 13.80
CA LYS A 236 24.23 -40.87 13.72
C LYS A 236 23.47 -40.15 12.63
N ALA A 237 22.79 -40.92 11.82
CA ALA A 237 21.83 -40.50 10.82
C ALA A 237 20.44 -41.00 11.19
N ILE A 238 19.42 -40.23 10.95
CA ILE A 238 18.01 -40.55 11.27
C ILE A 238 17.24 -40.51 9.97
N CYS A 239 16.52 -41.55 9.70
CA CYS A 239 15.59 -41.61 8.58
C CYS A 239 14.16 -41.75 9.12
N SER A 240 13.21 -41.06 8.49
CA SER A 240 11.81 -41.16 8.81
C SER A 240 10.96 -41.17 7.56
N LEU A 241 10.08 -42.15 7.47
CA LEU A 241 9.08 -42.23 6.44
C LEU A 241 7.74 -41.83 7.03
N SER A 242 6.88 -41.21 6.22
CA SER A 242 5.57 -40.72 6.71
C SER A 242 4.73 -41.87 7.27
N GLY A 243 4.34 -41.76 8.55
CA GLY A 243 3.55 -42.82 9.23
C GLY A 243 4.32 -43.99 9.81
N GLN A 244 5.66 -44.01 9.72
CA GLN A 244 6.47 -45.11 10.27
C GLN A 244 7.44 -44.65 11.37
N PRO A 245 7.90 -45.59 12.26
CA PRO A 245 8.86 -45.29 13.29
C PRO A 245 10.20 -44.80 12.70
N LYS A 246 10.91 -43.97 13.43
CA LYS A 246 12.20 -43.44 12.98
C LYS A 246 13.27 -44.53 13.00
N ILE A 247 13.94 -44.72 11.90
CA ILE A 247 15.07 -45.63 11.73
C ILE A 247 16.35 -44.87 11.96
N THR A 248 17.21 -45.35 12.85
CA THR A 248 18.54 -44.78 13.11
C THR A 248 19.62 -45.67 12.56
N ALA A 249 20.53 -45.11 11.76
CA ALA A 249 21.72 -45.78 11.27
C ALA A 249 22.98 -45.14 11.80
N ARG A 250 24.04 -45.87 12.00
CA ARG A 250 25.37 -45.36 12.27
C ARG A 250 26.02 -44.93 10.98
N THR A 251 26.78 -43.84 11.04
CA THR A 251 27.52 -43.35 9.88
C THR A 251 28.92 -44.02 9.92
N GLU A 252 29.14 -44.98 9.01
CA GLU A 252 30.44 -45.64 8.84
C GLU A 252 31.17 -45.16 7.60
N ARG A 253 32.41 -44.70 7.73
CA ARG A 253 33.27 -44.16 6.63
C ARG A 253 32.56 -43.02 5.85
N GLY A 254 31.70 -42.24 6.53
CA GLY A 254 30.97 -41.14 5.89
C GLY A 254 29.72 -41.54 5.11
N ALA A 255 29.28 -42.81 5.21
CA ALA A 255 28.02 -43.27 4.66
C ALA A 255 27.10 -43.85 5.75
N ALA A 256 25.81 -43.64 5.62
CA ALA A 256 24.79 -44.27 6.43
C ALA A 256 23.90 -45.14 5.52
N VAL A 257 23.74 -46.39 5.84
CA VAL A 257 22.85 -47.33 5.14
C VAL A 257 21.59 -47.56 6.00
N PHE A 258 20.45 -47.32 5.41
CA PHE A 258 19.15 -47.56 6.05
C PHE A 258 18.50 -48.79 5.39
N ARG A 259 18.09 -49.75 6.20
CA ARG A 259 17.17 -50.83 5.76
C ARG A 259 15.75 -50.35 6.01
N ILE A 260 14.99 -50.33 4.92
CA ILE A 260 13.61 -49.79 4.97
C ILE A 260 12.67 -50.96 4.60
N PRO A 261 11.67 -51.23 5.44
CA PRO A 261 10.71 -52.30 5.14
C PRO A 261 9.94 -51.97 3.87
N GLY A 262 9.43 -53.02 3.20
CA GLY A 262 8.69 -52.91 1.94
C GLY A 262 7.57 -51.88 2.01
N GLN A 263 7.42 -51.12 0.94
CA GLN A 263 6.45 -50.05 0.82
C GLN A 263 5.38 -50.41 -0.23
N THR A 264 4.14 -50.01 0.05
CA THR A 264 2.99 -50.33 -0.86
C THR A 264 2.43 -49.11 -1.55
N GLY A 265 2.81 -47.90 -1.13
CA GLY A 265 2.32 -46.63 -1.71
C GLY A 265 3.40 -45.56 -1.86
N ILE A 266 3.12 -44.50 -2.59
CA ILE A 266 4.03 -43.37 -2.78
C ILE A 266 4.23 -42.70 -1.43
N GLY A 267 5.50 -42.55 -0.95
CA GLY A 267 5.86 -41.99 0.30
C GLY A 267 7.01 -40.97 0.20
N MET A 268 7.08 -40.06 1.16
CA MET A 268 8.19 -39.09 1.28
C MET A 268 9.12 -39.54 2.40
N LEU A 269 10.31 -39.99 2.03
CA LEU A 269 11.39 -40.32 2.94
C LEU A 269 12.16 -39.06 3.34
N SER A 270 12.27 -38.80 4.63
CA SER A 270 13.03 -37.68 5.15
C SER A 270 14.27 -38.18 5.88
N ILE A 271 15.43 -37.85 5.37
CA ILE A 271 16.73 -38.19 5.95
C ILE A 271 17.30 -36.93 6.61
N ARG A 272 17.70 -37.05 7.87
CA ARG A 272 18.34 -36.00 8.65
C ARG A 272 19.72 -36.43 9.12
N ILE A 273 20.73 -35.69 8.73
CA ILE A 273 22.12 -35.90 9.15
C ILE A 273 22.66 -34.53 9.65
N GLY A 274 22.84 -34.41 10.97
CA GLY A 274 23.22 -33.15 11.58
C GLY A 274 22.19 -32.03 11.36
N ASP A 275 22.64 -30.92 10.76
CA ASP A 275 21.81 -29.76 10.42
C ASP A 275 21.22 -29.79 9.00
N ALA A 276 21.61 -30.79 8.18
CA ALA A 276 21.08 -31.01 6.84
C ALA A 276 19.86 -31.93 6.84
N ARG A 277 18.93 -31.66 5.91
CA ARG A 277 17.75 -32.52 5.65
C ARG A 277 17.61 -32.74 4.15
N ARG A 278 17.25 -34.00 3.77
CA ARG A 278 16.87 -34.37 2.41
C ARG A 278 15.57 -35.11 2.41
N ARG A 279 14.79 -34.93 1.35
CA ARG A 279 13.55 -35.67 1.09
C ARG A 279 13.68 -36.39 -0.22
N ILE A 280 13.28 -37.64 -0.26
CA ILE A 280 13.30 -38.54 -1.44
C ILE A 280 11.90 -39.10 -1.57
N LYS A 281 11.35 -39.04 -2.75
CA LYS A 281 10.08 -39.70 -3.07
C LYS A 281 10.36 -41.14 -3.41
N ILE A 282 9.72 -42.09 -2.71
CA ILE A 282 9.84 -43.52 -2.91
C ILE A 282 8.65 -44.01 -3.76
N ILE A 283 8.92 -44.71 -4.85
CA ILE A 283 7.90 -45.25 -5.76
C ILE A 283 8.04 -46.76 -5.81
N PRO A 284 7.17 -47.52 -5.12
CA PRO A 284 7.17 -48.98 -5.21
C PRO A 284 6.63 -49.45 -6.57
N THR A 285 7.21 -50.49 -7.10
CA THR A 285 6.87 -50.98 -8.40
C THR A 285 6.62 -52.50 -8.35
N TYR A 286 5.56 -52.94 -8.87
CA TYR A 286 5.16 -54.37 -8.90
C TYR A 286 5.78 -55.14 -10.06
N ARG A 287 5.88 -56.48 -9.92
CA ARG A 287 6.40 -57.40 -10.97
C ARG A 287 5.30 -58.20 -11.61
N PRO A 288 5.31 -58.36 -12.91
CA PRO A 288 5.91 -57.51 -13.95
C PRO A 288 5.19 -56.20 -14.03
N GLU A 289 5.94 -55.09 -14.21
CA GLU A 289 5.41 -53.76 -14.12
C GLU A 289 4.88 -53.28 -15.46
N LEU A 290 3.77 -52.55 -15.38
CA LEU A 290 3.32 -51.70 -16.44
C LEU A 290 4.09 -50.38 -16.30
N LEU A 291 4.97 -50.07 -17.24
CA LEU A 291 5.74 -48.81 -17.21
C LEU A 291 4.85 -47.59 -17.37
N GLY A 292 3.76 -47.77 -18.10
CA GLY A 292 2.76 -46.77 -18.30
C GLY A 292 1.60 -47.30 -19.14
N LEU A 293 0.45 -46.79 -18.82
CA LEU A 293 -0.75 -46.93 -19.65
C LEU A 293 -1.12 -45.54 -20.10
N SER A 294 -1.31 -45.37 -21.39
CA SER A 294 -1.72 -44.09 -21.97
C SER A 294 -3.03 -44.30 -22.72
N SER A 295 -3.85 -43.27 -22.72
CA SER A 295 -5.02 -43.16 -23.58
C SER A 295 -4.72 -42.24 -24.75
N ILE A 296 -5.04 -42.64 -25.93
CA ILE A 296 -5.05 -41.77 -27.11
C ILE A 296 -6.49 -41.31 -27.25
N VAL A 297 -6.67 -40.01 -27.12
CA VAL A 297 -7.99 -39.38 -27.06
C VAL A 297 -8.15 -38.45 -28.26
N ILE A 298 -9.18 -38.70 -29.03
CA ILE A 298 -9.63 -37.82 -30.10
C ILE A 298 -10.83 -37.04 -29.51
N LEU A 299 -10.63 -35.78 -29.22
CA LEU A 299 -11.65 -34.93 -28.65
C LEU A 299 -12.78 -34.61 -29.66
N PRO A 300 -13.95 -34.18 -29.20
CA PRO A 300 -15.02 -33.68 -30.04
C PRO A 300 -14.56 -32.57 -30.99
N THR A 301 -15.16 -32.50 -32.18
CA THR A 301 -14.72 -31.63 -33.28
C THR A 301 -14.80 -30.15 -32.98
N TYR A 302 -15.62 -29.73 -32.03
CA TYR A 302 -15.75 -28.31 -31.63
C TYR A 302 -14.50 -27.80 -30.95
N LEU A 303 -13.70 -28.66 -30.29
CA LEU A 303 -12.48 -28.28 -29.61
C LEU A 303 -11.30 -28.04 -30.57
N GLN A 304 -11.40 -28.52 -31.83
CA GLN A 304 -10.36 -28.33 -32.87
C GLN A 304 -8.93 -28.70 -32.39
N ARG A 305 -8.83 -29.54 -31.37
CA ARG A 305 -7.54 -29.99 -30.83
C ARG A 305 -7.07 -31.26 -31.56
N GLU A 306 -5.75 -31.35 -31.65
CA GLU A 306 -5.12 -32.59 -32.18
C GLU A 306 -5.33 -33.73 -31.21
N THR A 307 -5.09 -34.93 -31.68
CA THR A 307 -5.17 -36.17 -30.89
C THR A 307 -4.23 -36.07 -29.69
N MET A 308 -4.77 -36.21 -28.49
CA MET A 308 -4.03 -36.16 -27.25
C MET A 308 -3.68 -37.57 -26.77
N THR A 309 -2.48 -37.70 -26.21
CA THR A 309 -2.07 -38.93 -25.54
C THR A 309 -1.85 -38.64 -24.06
N ASN A 310 -2.74 -39.15 -23.22
CA ASN A 310 -2.70 -38.94 -21.78
C ASN A 310 -2.24 -40.23 -21.08
N ARG A 311 -1.33 -40.09 -20.15
CA ARG A 311 -0.88 -41.20 -19.31
C ARG A 311 -1.93 -41.47 -18.23
N ILE A 312 -2.27 -42.74 -18.01
CA ILE A 312 -3.19 -43.16 -16.97
C ILE A 312 -2.40 -43.54 -15.73
N GLU A 313 -2.62 -42.83 -14.68
CA GLU A 313 -2.02 -43.04 -13.36
C GLU A 313 -3.10 -43.51 -12.38
N ASN A 314 -2.75 -44.43 -11.47
CA ASN A 314 -3.62 -44.95 -10.40
C ASN A 314 -4.90 -45.70 -10.87
N GLY A 315 -4.91 -46.22 -12.06
CA GLY A 315 -6.05 -47.05 -12.56
C GLY A 315 -7.34 -46.23 -12.71
N SER A 316 -7.27 -44.94 -12.90
CA SER A 316 -8.43 -44.09 -13.22
C SER A 316 -8.14 -43.22 -14.43
N ALA A 317 -9.11 -43.08 -15.29
CA ALA A 317 -9.03 -42.22 -16.46
C ALA A 317 -10.33 -41.41 -16.58
N ARG A 318 -10.17 -40.14 -16.88
CA ARG A 318 -11.29 -39.23 -17.12
C ARG A 318 -11.26 -38.80 -18.57
N PHE A 319 -12.38 -38.86 -19.24
CA PHE A 319 -12.52 -38.52 -20.65
C PHE A 319 -13.73 -37.63 -20.84
N LEU A 320 -13.59 -36.69 -21.74
CA LEU A 320 -14.69 -35.83 -22.14
C LEU A 320 -15.77 -36.66 -22.89
N GLU A 321 -17.01 -36.38 -22.57
CA GLU A 321 -18.17 -36.98 -23.24
C GLU A 321 -18.10 -36.72 -24.76
N GLY A 322 -18.34 -37.77 -25.56
CA GLY A 322 -18.24 -37.69 -27.01
C GLY A 322 -16.82 -37.85 -27.58
N SER A 323 -15.81 -38.04 -26.75
CA SER A 323 -14.46 -38.36 -27.21
C SER A 323 -14.35 -39.81 -27.71
N ARG A 324 -13.45 -40.02 -28.66
CA ARG A 324 -13.03 -41.36 -29.10
C ARG A 324 -11.72 -41.70 -28.42
N VAL A 325 -11.67 -42.86 -27.79
CA VAL A 325 -10.55 -43.24 -26.91
C VAL A 325 -9.98 -44.62 -27.33
N SER A 326 -8.66 -44.68 -27.39
CA SER A 326 -7.95 -45.96 -27.44
C SER A 326 -6.83 -46.00 -26.40
N PHE A 327 -6.51 -47.19 -25.88
CA PHE A 327 -5.51 -47.34 -24.82
C PHE A 327 -4.20 -47.89 -25.38
N LEU A 328 -3.08 -47.31 -24.95
CA LEU A 328 -1.72 -47.68 -25.27
C LEU A 328 -0.97 -48.01 -23.97
N GLY A 329 -0.66 -49.26 -23.75
CA GLY A 329 0.13 -49.68 -22.59
C GLY A 329 1.57 -50.04 -22.96
N GLU A 330 2.49 -49.71 -22.09
CA GLU A 330 3.92 -50.03 -22.21
C GLU A 330 4.39 -50.78 -20.96
N SER A 331 4.93 -51.97 -21.17
CA SER A 331 5.51 -52.80 -20.12
C SER A 331 7.03 -52.68 -20.08
N ALA A 332 7.63 -52.82 -18.87
CA ALA A 332 9.10 -52.87 -18.72
C ALA A 332 9.77 -53.97 -19.50
N ARG A 333 9.01 -54.95 -20.00
CA ARG A 333 9.52 -56.08 -20.73
C ARG A 333 8.71 -56.29 -22.01
N ARG A 334 9.34 -56.99 -23.01
CA ARG A 334 8.63 -57.41 -24.23
C ARG A 334 7.44 -58.27 -23.89
N LEU A 335 6.31 -57.94 -24.45
CA LEU A 335 5.06 -58.69 -24.25
C LEU A 335 4.88 -59.78 -25.26
N LYS A 336 4.30 -60.89 -24.80
CA LYS A 336 3.89 -61.98 -25.63
C LYS A 336 2.42 -61.84 -26.05
N SER A 337 1.59 -61.44 -25.13
CA SER A 337 0.16 -61.24 -25.37
C SER A 337 -0.38 -60.22 -24.34
N ALA A 338 -1.40 -59.48 -24.72
CA ALA A 338 -2.19 -58.68 -23.84
C ALA A 338 -3.68 -58.83 -24.19
N ALA A 339 -4.53 -58.66 -23.18
CA ALA A 339 -5.98 -58.75 -23.35
C ALA A 339 -6.63 -57.64 -22.46
N LEU A 340 -7.73 -57.09 -22.90
CA LEU A 340 -8.57 -56.14 -22.23
C LEU A 340 -9.92 -56.76 -21.94
N LEU A 341 -10.32 -56.79 -20.69
CA LEU A 341 -11.68 -57.04 -20.27
C LEU A 341 -12.34 -55.68 -20.01
N SER A 342 -13.25 -55.27 -20.87
CA SER A 342 -14.00 -54.03 -20.73
C SER A 342 -15.44 -54.29 -20.31
N GLU A 343 -15.97 -53.44 -19.44
CA GLU A 343 -17.36 -53.48 -19.01
C GLU A 343 -18.07 -52.21 -19.51
N THR A 344 -19.01 -52.41 -20.42
CA THR A 344 -19.84 -51.36 -21.02
C THR A 344 -21.29 -51.70 -20.75
N ASP A 345 -22.05 -50.85 -20.08
CA ASP A 345 -23.46 -51.01 -19.75
C ASP A 345 -23.84 -52.38 -19.13
N GLY A 346 -22.89 -52.98 -18.36
CA GLY A 346 -23.08 -54.26 -17.68
C GLY A 346 -22.75 -55.51 -18.55
N GLU A 347 -22.32 -55.35 -19.80
CA GLU A 347 -21.78 -56.41 -20.61
C GLU A 347 -20.24 -56.42 -20.57
N SER A 348 -19.66 -57.57 -20.23
CA SER A 348 -18.19 -57.74 -20.19
C SER A 348 -17.69 -58.38 -21.46
N GLY A 349 -16.78 -57.74 -22.17
CA GLY A 349 -16.11 -58.27 -23.38
C GLY A 349 -14.62 -58.48 -23.13
N ASP A 350 -14.10 -59.66 -23.51
CA ASP A 350 -12.66 -59.99 -23.51
C ASP A 350 -12.10 -59.75 -24.92
N GLN A 351 -11.29 -58.69 -25.07
CA GLN A 351 -10.70 -58.28 -26.35
C GLN A 351 -9.20 -58.53 -26.37
N PRO A 352 -8.63 -59.24 -27.34
CA PRO A 352 -7.20 -59.31 -27.50
C PRO A 352 -6.64 -57.99 -27.99
N LEU A 353 -5.60 -57.49 -27.32
CA LEU A 353 -4.93 -56.23 -27.67
C LEU A 353 -3.83 -56.52 -28.72
N ALA A 354 -3.66 -55.57 -29.65
CA ALA A 354 -2.56 -55.57 -30.58
C ALA A 354 -1.22 -55.30 -29.82
N VAL A 355 -0.29 -56.28 -29.87
CA VAL A 355 1.00 -56.18 -29.18
C VAL A 355 2.11 -55.95 -30.18
N ARG A 356 2.96 -54.95 -29.90
CA ARG A 356 4.20 -54.64 -30.60
C ARG A 356 5.32 -54.45 -29.58
N GLU A 357 6.30 -55.39 -29.56
CA GLU A 357 7.41 -55.39 -28.62
C GLU A 357 6.99 -55.33 -27.14
N ASN A 358 7.15 -54.20 -26.48
CA ASN A 358 6.77 -53.95 -25.08
C ASN A 358 5.48 -53.12 -24.92
N ARG A 359 4.78 -52.88 -26.05
CA ARG A 359 3.56 -52.08 -26.09
C ARG A 359 2.36 -52.88 -26.54
N PHE A 360 1.19 -52.52 -26.00
CA PHE A 360 -0.11 -53.03 -26.46
C PHE A 360 -1.06 -51.83 -26.73
N THR A 361 -1.97 -52.01 -27.70
CA THR A 361 -2.95 -51.01 -28.10
C THR A 361 -4.33 -51.63 -28.18
N SER A 362 -5.35 -50.95 -27.67
CA SER A 362 -6.76 -51.34 -27.82
C SER A 362 -7.34 -50.80 -29.13
N ASP A 363 -8.47 -51.42 -29.55
CA ASP A 363 -9.32 -50.82 -30.56
C ASP A 363 -9.92 -49.48 -30.04
N GLU A 364 -10.44 -48.66 -30.95
CA GLU A 364 -11.03 -47.35 -30.64
C GLU A 364 -12.47 -47.54 -30.13
N PHE A 365 -12.73 -47.01 -28.92
CA PHE A 365 -14.08 -46.90 -28.35
C PHE A 365 -14.76 -45.66 -28.92
N VAL A 366 -15.93 -45.88 -29.55
CA VAL A 366 -16.71 -44.81 -30.19
C VAL A 366 -18.09 -44.74 -29.57
N GLY A 367 -18.52 -43.62 -29.09
CA GLY A 367 -19.85 -43.39 -28.49
C GLY A 367 -19.91 -43.67 -27.00
N SER A 368 -20.22 -44.89 -26.57
CA SER A 368 -20.20 -45.24 -25.14
C SER A 368 -18.82 -45.71 -24.73
N LEU A 369 -18.23 -45.04 -23.72
CA LEU A 369 -16.97 -45.46 -23.12
C LEU A 369 -17.23 -46.55 -22.06
N PRO A 370 -16.33 -47.56 -21.93
CA PRO A 370 -16.46 -48.54 -20.86
C PRO A 370 -16.30 -47.94 -19.50
N THR A 371 -17.04 -48.38 -18.49
CA THR A 371 -16.95 -47.92 -17.10
C THR A 371 -15.71 -48.46 -16.40
N SER A 372 -15.22 -49.64 -16.81
CA SER A 372 -13.99 -50.24 -16.33
C SER A 372 -13.24 -51.00 -17.42
N CYS A 373 -11.93 -50.99 -17.33
CA CYS A 373 -10.99 -51.66 -18.22
C CYS A 373 -9.96 -52.46 -17.40
N ASP A 374 -9.99 -53.79 -17.49
CA ASP A 374 -9.03 -54.65 -16.82
C ASP A 374 -8.01 -55.16 -17.82
N PHE A 375 -6.78 -54.67 -17.75
CA PHE A 375 -5.66 -55.04 -18.62
C PHE A 375 -4.91 -56.22 -18.04
N ARG A 376 -4.72 -57.25 -18.85
CA ARG A 376 -3.92 -58.43 -18.54
C ARG A 376 -2.83 -58.54 -19.57
N TRP A 377 -1.59 -58.83 -19.11
CA TRP A 377 -0.47 -59.06 -20.03
C TRP A 377 0.42 -60.17 -19.53
N THR A 378 1.05 -60.76 -20.46
CA THR A 378 2.04 -61.82 -20.25
C THR A 378 3.32 -61.37 -20.91
N ASP A 379 4.46 -61.43 -20.21
CA ASP A 379 5.75 -61.08 -20.78
C ASP A 379 6.29 -62.20 -21.71
N TYR A 380 7.35 -61.80 -22.43
CA TYR A 380 7.97 -62.78 -23.37
C TYR A 380 8.65 -63.92 -22.61
N LEU A 381 8.87 -63.79 -21.31
CA LEU A 381 9.41 -64.89 -20.46
C LEU A 381 8.30 -65.78 -19.90
N GLY A 382 7.05 -65.49 -20.16
CA GLY A 382 5.89 -66.25 -19.72
C GLY A 382 5.39 -65.90 -18.33
N LEU A 383 5.85 -64.77 -17.77
CA LEU A 383 5.39 -64.30 -16.52
C LEU A 383 4.11 -63.49 -16.74
N THR A 384 3.03 -63.92 -16.13
CA THR A 384 1.73 -63.24 -16.18
C THR A 384 1.66 -62.20 -15.03
N CYS A 385 1.07 -61.06 -15.25
CA CYS A 385 0.69 -60.10 -14.22
C CYS A 385 -0.13 -60.84 -13.13
N PRO A 386 0.24 -60.72 -11.82
CA PRO A 386 -0.46 -61.44 -10.75
C PRO A 386 -1.94 -61.03 -10.63
N GLU A 387 -2.19 -59.74 -10.87
CA GLU A 387 -3.54 -59.18 -10.89
C GLU A 387 -3.74 -58.32 -12.15
N PRO A 388 -4.95 -58.30 -12.72
CA PRO A 388 -5.26 -57.40 -13.82
C PRO A 388 -5.06 -55.95 -13.40
N TYR A 389 -4.48 -55.13 -14.26
CA TYR A 389 -4.44 -53.71 -14.04
C TYR A 389 -5.79 -53.10 -14.38
N ARG A 390 -6.54 -52.71 -13.35
CA ARG A 390 -7.88 -52.13 -13.50
C ARG A 390 -7.80 -50.63 -13.72
N VAL A 391 -8.49 -50.16 -14.76
CA VAL A 391 -8.71 -48.76 -15.04
C VAL A 391 -10.20 -48.48 -14.92
N SER A 392 -10.53 -47.62 -13.97
CA SER A 392 -11.88 -47.05 -13.84
C SER A 392 -11.99 -45.87 -14.80
N VAL A 393 -12.95 -45.92 -15.68
CA VAL A 393 -13.18 -44.85 -16.68
C VAL A 393 -14.34 -44.00 -16.22
N THR A 394 -14.10 -42.70 -16.11
CA THR A 394 -15.11 -41.71 -15.76
C THR A 394 -15.28 -40.78 -16.94
N THR A 395 -16.50 -40.65 -17.41
CA THR A 395 -16.85 -39.65 -18.42
C THR A 395 -17.17 -38.35 -17.72
N VAL A 396 -16.48 -37.30 -18.13
CA VAL A 396 -16.64 -35.93 -17.60
C VAL A 396 -17.34 -35.10 -18.67
N LYS A 397 -18.26 -34.26 -18.27
CA LYS A 397 -18.82 -33.27 -19.16
C LYS A 397 -17.87 -32.08 -19.23
N ASP A 398 -17.91 -31.44 -20.35
CA ASP A 398 -17.23 -30.17 -20.55
C ASP A 398 -17.84 -29.13 -19.57
N GLU A 399 -17.03 -28.67 -18.64
CA GLU A 399 -17.47 -27.75 -17.59
C GLU A 399 -17.57 -26.32 -18.14
N ASP A 400 -18.32 -25.48 -17.45
CA ASP A 400 -18.42 -24.07 -17.82
C ASP A 400 -17.11 -23.35 -17.44
N PRO A 401 -16.64 -22.40 -18.26
CA PRO A 401 -15.45 -21.60 -17.92
C PRO A 401 -15.57 -20.92 -16.56
N ILE A 402 -14.49 -20.93 -15.79
CA ILE A 402 -14.38 -20.18 -14.54
C ILE A 402 -13.83 -18.80 -14.86
N VAL A 403 -14.51 -17.76 -14.36
CA VAL A 403 -14.11 -16.35 -14.59
C VAL A 403 -13.92 -15.65 -13.26
N GLU A 404 -12.74 -15.10 -13.09
CA GLU A 404 -12.40 -14.32 -11.89
C GLU A 404 -11.83 -12.96 -12.27
N CYS A 405 -12.07 -12.01 -11.38
CA CYS A 405 -11.43 -10.72 -11.43
C CYS A 405 -10.53 -10.57 -10.20
N ARG A 406 -9.31 -10.09 -10.39
CA ARG A 406 -8.28 -9.93 -9.35
C ARG A 406 -7.78 -8.49 -9.31
N GLY A 407 -7.16 -8.10 -8.20
CA GLY A 407 -6.56 -6.78 -8.06
C GLY A 407 -7.53 -5.67 -7.60
N MET A 408 -8.82 -5.96 -7.50
CA MET A 408 -9.83 -4.99 -7.06
C MET A 408 -10.78 -5.61 -6.04
N ALA A 409 -11.16 -4.87 -5.01
CA ALA A 409 -12.23 -5.26 -4.10
C ALA A 409 -13.59 -5.27 -4.84
N ARG A 410 -14.54 -6.10 -4.38
CA ARG A 410 -15.87 -6.22 -5.02
C ARG A 410 -16.66 -4.92 -5.09
N SER A 411 -16.36 -4.00 -4.19
CA SER A 411 -16.96 -2.67 -4.15
C SER A 411 -15.89 -1.66 -3.88
N ILE A 412 -15.73 -0.70 -4.78
CA ILE A 412 -14.75 0.37 -4.65
C ILE A 412 -15.41 1.71 -4.92
N ALA A 413 -14.91 2.74 -4.27
CA ALA A 413 -15.26 4.11 -4.53
C ALA A 413 -14.07 4.81 -5.22
N ILE A 414 -14.35 5.46 -6.34
CA ILE A 414 -13.35 6.17 -7.14
C ILE A 414 -13.83 7.58 -7.47
N LEU A 415 -12.89 8.43 -7.79
CA LEU A 415 -13.16 9.76 -8.34
C LEU A 415 -13.27 9.71 -9.87
N GLU A 416 -13.90 10.71 -10.49
CA GLU A 416 -14.09 10.80 -11.94
C GLU A 416 -12.76 10.69 -12.73
N ASP A 417 -11.69 11.21 -12.16
CA ASP A 417 -10.37 11.28 -12.78
C ASP A 417 -9.46 10.09 -12.45
N GLU A 418 -9.94 9.11 -11.72
CA GLU A 418 -9.14 7.94 -11.39
C GLU A 418 -9.26 6.84 -12.45
N ILE A 419 -8.27 5.98 -12.46
CA ILE A 419 -8.20 4.82 -13.33
C ILE A 419 -8.21 3.58 -12.43
N VAL A 420 -9.06 2.64 -12.76
CA VAL A 420 -9.14 1.33 -12.11
C VAL A 420 -8.53 0.30 -13.03
N ASN A 421 -7.57 -0.43 -12.52
CA ASN A 421 -7.01 -1.59 -13.20
C ASN A 421 -7.53 -2.85 -12.52
N LEU A 422 -8.04 -3.74 -13.35
CA LEU A 422 -8.62 -5.01 -12.94
C LEU A 422 -7.99 -6.11 -13.78
N GLU A 423 -7.31 -7.02 -13.15
CA GLU A 423 -6.84 -8.23 -13.82
C GLU A 423 -8.01 -9.21 -13.95
N THR A 424 -8.38 -9.53 -15.16
CA THR A 424 -9.38 -10.56 -15.46
C THR A 424 -8.68 -11.85 -15.82
N TRP A 425 -9.19 -12.93 -15.30
CA TRP A 425 -8.65 -14.26 -15.52
C TRP A 425 -9.80 -15.24 -15.77
N ALA A 426 -9.62 -16.04 -16.76
CA ALA A 426 -10.55 -17.12 -17.05
C ALA A 426 -9.78 -18.41 -17.28
N GLU A 427 -10.32 -19.52 -16.80
CA GLU A 427 -9.79 -20.87 -16.97
C GLU A 427 -10.92 -21.79 -17.45
N ASP A 428 -10.55 -22.65 -18.35
CA ASP A 428 -11.46 -23.66 -18.92
C ASP A 428 -10.68 -24.95 -19.10
N ASP A 429 -11.34 -26.06 -18.96
CA ASP A 429 -10.72 -27.37 -19.08
C ASP A 429 -10.41 -27.76 -20.54
N PHE A 430 -11.09 -27.14 -21.53
CA PHE A 430 -10.94 -27.53 -22.94
C PHE A 430 -10.69 -26.38 -23.91
N GLY A 431 -10.59 -25.16 -23.44
CA GLY A 431 -10.14 -24.02 -24.24
C GLY A 431 -11.14 -22.89 -24.35
N LEU A 432 -10.62 -21.74 -24.09
CA LEU A 432 -11.33 -20.47 -24.08
C LEU A 432 -11.37 -19.85 -25.47
N LYS A 433 -12.52 -19.31 -25.83
CA LYS A 433 -12.74 -18.61 -27.10
C LYS A 433 -12.51 -17.12 -26.96
N GLU A 434 -13.10 -16.50 -25.95
CA GLU A 434 -13.02 -15.05 -25.74
C GLU A 434 -13.26 -14.71 -24.27
N LEU A 435 -12.51 -13.71 -23.78
CA LEU A 435 -12.65 -13.09 -22.46
C LEU A 435 -12.96 -11.62 -22.67
N TRP A 436 -14.03 -11.11 -22.06
CA TRP A 436 -14.41 -9.70 -22.15
C TRP A 436 -14.99 -9.18 -20.84
N VAL A 437 -15.04 -7.89 -20.69
CA VAL A 437 -15.64 -7.18 -19.54
C VAL A 437 -16.83 -6.37 -20.02
N ASN A 438 -17.93 -6.47 -19.30
CA ASN A 438 -19.10 -5.60 -19.46
C ASN A 438 -19.25 -4.72 -18.23
N TRP A 439 -19.53 -3.46 -18.43
CA TRP A 439 -19.95 -2.57 -17.37
C TRP A 439 -21.22 -1.81 -17.76
N SER A 440 -22.05 -1.48 -16.78
CA SER A 440 -23.27 -0.71 -16.98
C SER A 440 -23.60 0.15 -15.78
N SER A 441 -24.27 1.30 -16.02
CA SER A 441 -24.74 2.16 -14.94
C SER A 441 -26.03 1.62 -14.32
N VAL A 442 -26.09 1.59 -12.99
CA VAL A 442 -27.25 1.11 -12.23
C VAL A 442 -28.14 2.30 -11.86
N GLY A 443 -29.47 2.19 -12.07
CA GLY A 443 -30.44 3.17 -11.56
C GLY A 443 -30.67 4.42 -12.40
N SER A 444 -30.13 4.48 -13.64
CA SER A 444 -30.34 5.63 -14.52
C SER A 444 -31.77 5.76 -15.05
N SER A 445 -32.52 4.66 -15.09
CA SER A 445 -33.89 4.65 -15.64
C SER A 445 -34.92 5.45 -14.83
N SER A 446 -34.71 5.61 -13.52
CA SER A 446 -35.60 6.40 -12.66
C SER A 446 -35.39 7.92 -12.76
N ARG A 447 -34.27 8.39 -13.29
CA ARG A 447 -33.90 9.81 -13.42
C ARG A 447 -33.92 10.33 -14.86
N GLY A 448 -34.33 9.53 -15.85
CA GLY A 448 -34.37 9.93 -17.27
C GLY A 448 -32.98 10.08 -17.91
N VAL A 449 -31.93 9.58 -17.27
CA VAL A 449 -30.56 9.54 -17.84
C VAL A 449 -30.44 8.24 -18.64
N PRO A 450 -29.89 8.28 -19.88
CA PRO A 450 -29.68 7.06 -20.65
C PRO A 450 -28.74 6.10 -19.91
N GLU A 451 -29.04 4.83 -19.97
CA GLU A 451 -28.18 3.77 -19.43
C GLU A 451 -26.83 3.80 -20.17
N LEU A 452 -25.79 4.00 -19.41
CA LEU A 452 -24.40 3.95 -19.91
C LEU A 452 -23.90 2.53 -19.77
N SER A 453 -23.37 1.98 -20.84
CA SER A 453 -22.77 0.65 -20.81
C SER A 453 -21.60 0.56 -21.78
N GLY A 454 -20.70 -0.33 -21.52
CA GLY A 454 -19.57 -0.62 -22.41
C GLY A 454 -19.14 -2.06 -22.32
N THR A 455 -18.55 -2.54 -23.39
CA THR A 455 -17.99 -3.89 -23.51
C THR A 455 -16.59 -3.78 -24.05
N GLU A 456 -15.64 -4.44 -23.42
CA GLU A 456 -14.26 -4.48 -23.86
C GLU A 456 -13.76 -5.93 -23.92
N VAL A 457 -13.24 -6.31 -25.08
CA VAL A 457 -12.65 -7.65 -25.28
C VAL A 457 -11.21 -7.61 -24.76
N ILE A 458 -10.94 -8.39 -23.71
CA ILE A 458 -9.65 -8.46 -23.05
C ILE A 458 -8.71 -9.42 -23.77
N GLY A 459 -9.25 -10.55 -24.19
CA GLY A 459 -8.44 -11.55 -24.85
C GLY A 459 -9.27 -12.45 -25.79
N LYS A 460 -8.64 -12.85 -26.88
CA LYS A 460 -9.14 -13.88 -27.75
C LYS A 460 -8.28 -15.11 -27.56
N GLY A 461 -8.91 -16.22 -27.30
CA GLY A 461 -8.26 -17.49 -27.11
C GLY A 461 -8.21 -18.33 -28.37
N ALA A 462 -7.87 -19.58 -28.19
CA ALA A 462 -7.83 -20.61 -29.19
C ALA A 462 -8.25 -21.92 -28.53
N PRO A 463 -8.58 -22.96 -29.33
CA PRO A 463 -8.99 -24.23 -28.77
C PRO A 463 -7.98 -24.96 -27.86
N ASP A 464 -6.72 -24.53 -27.91
CA ASP A 464 -5.62 -25.02 -27.09
C ASP A 464 -5.22 -24.11 -25.93
N VAL A 465 -5.98 -23.03 -25.72
CA VAL A 465 -5.71 -22.04 -24.70
C VAL A 465 -6.67 -22.27 -23.52
N ASP A 466 -6.18 -22.91 -22.49
CA ASP A 466 -6.97 -23.31 -21.32
C ASP A 466 -7.11 -22.17 -20.30
N ASN A 467 -6.30 -21.13 -20.40
CA ASN A 467 -6.42 -19.92 -19.60
C ASN A 467 -6.23 -18.66 -20.43
N LEU A 468 -6.98 -17.64 -20.09
CA LEU A 468 -6.85 -16.28 -20.60
C LEU A 468 -6.75 -15.33 -19.44
N SER A 469 -5.83 -14.41 -19.52
CA SER A 469 -5.75 -13.31 -18.57
C SER A 469 -5.42 -12.03 -19.31
N GLY A 470 -5.87 -10.92 -18.73
CA GLY A 470 -5.53 -9.61 -19.23
C GLY A 470 -6.00 -8.53 -18.28
N GLU A 471 -5.46 -7.37 -18.49
CA GLU A 471 -5.75 -6.20 -17.67
C GLU A 471 -6.87 -5.40 -18.34
N PHE A 472 -7.94 -5.17 -17.60
CA PHE A 472 -8.99 -4.23 -17.95
C PHE A 472 -8.74 -2.92 -17.24
N THR A 473 -8.68 -1.84 -17.99
CA THR A 473 -8.45 -0.50 -17.47
C THR A 473 -9.70 0.34 -17.66
N PHE A 474 -10.33 0.71 -16.56
CA PHE A 474 -11.53 1.53 -16.59
C PHE A 474 -11.25 2.95 -16.10
N SER A 475 -11.74 3.92 -16.83
CA SER A 475 -11.72 5.34 -16.45
C SER A 475 -13.08 5.97 -16.67
N PRO A 476 -13.73 6.51 -15.61
CA PRO A 476 -14.99 7.24 -15.76
C PRO A 476 -14.88 8.41 -16.74
N LEU A 477 -13.72 9.09 -16.76
CA LEU A 477 -13.46 10.23 -17.62
C LEU A 477 -13.54 9.87 -19.12
N THR A 478 -12.90 8.78 -19.53
CA THR A 478 -12.89 8.31 -20.92
C THR A 478 -14.18 7.62 -21.31
N ALA A 479 -14.81 6.92 -20.36
CA ALA A 479 -16.13 6.31 -20.53
C ALA A 479 -17.28 7.31 -20.44
N HIS A 480 -16.99 8.59 -20.16
CA HIS A 480 -17.97 9.67 -19.99
C HIS A 480 -19.03 9.38 -18.93
N VAL A 481 -18.64 8.67 -17.89
CA VAL A 481 -19.50 8.39 -16.74
C VAL A 481 -19.51 9.60 -15.81
N PRO A 482 -20.70 10.20 -15.54
CA PRO A 482 -20.79 11.34 -14.63
C PRO A 482 -20.46 10.93 -13.18
N GLU A 483 -20.11 11.92 -12.38
CA GLU A 483 -20.04 11.77 -10.92
C GLU A 483 -21.40 11.28 -10.37
N GLU A 484 -21.38 10.69 -9.20
CA GLU A 484 -22.58 10.17 -8.50
C GLU A 484 -23.25 9.00 -9.25
N THR A 485 -22.48 8.20 -9.94
CA THR A 485 -22.96 7.05 -10.69
C THR A 485 -22.45 5.76 -10.06
N LEU A 486 -23.36 4.80 -9.89
CA LEU A 486 -23.04 3.42 -9.54
C LEU A 486 -22.89 2.61 -10.83
N LEU A 487 -21.81 1.88 -10.96
CA LEU A 487 -21.56 0.96 -12.05
C LEU A 487 -21.53 -0.48 -11.55
N SER A 488 -22.14 -1.37 -12.33
CA SER A 488 -21.95 -2.81 -12.22
C SER A 488 -21.00 -3.28 -13.31
N LEU A 489 -20.08 -4.14 -12.94
CA LEU A 489 -19.06 -4.69 -13.82
C LEU A 489 -19.02 -6.21 -13.67
N TYR A 490 -18.99 -6.91 -14.79
CA TYR A 490 -18.83 -8.35 -14.89
C TYR A 490 -17.77 -8.68 -15.93
N ALA A 491 -16.93 -9.65 -15.66
CA ALA A 491 -16.16 -10.30 -16.69
C ALA A 491 -16.91 -11.53 -17.20
N TYR A 492 -16.80 -11.79 -18.48
CA TYR A 492 -17.42 -12.93 -19.15
C TYR A 492 -16.37 -13.73 -19.93
N ALA A 493 -16.53 -15.01 -19.91
CA ALA A 493 -15.75 -15.88 -20.79
C ALA A 493 -16.68 -16.82 -21.58
N SER A 494 -16.30 -17.11 -22.78
CA SER A 494 -16.93 -18.13 -23.60
C SER A 494 -15.89 -19.15 -24.02
N ASP A 495 -16.34 -20.40 -24.12
CA ASP A 495 -15.59 -21.53 -24.66
C ASP A 495 -16.01 -21.86 -26.10
N TYR A 496 -15.65 -23.05 -26.57
CA TYR A 496 -16.00 -23.53 -27.87
C TYR A 496 -17.21 -24.49 -27.84
N TYR A 497 -17.80 -24.75 -26.66
CA TYR A 497 -18.93 -25.70 -26.56
C TYR A 497 -20.17 -25.11 -27.25
N PRO A 498 -20.80 -25.87 -28.19
CA PRO A 498 -21.89 -25.32 -29.00
C PRO A 498 -23.14 -24.99 -28.20
N GLY A 499 -23.59 -23.73 -28.27
CA GLY A 499 -24.83 -23.27 -27.65
C GLY A 499 -24.78 -22.98 -26.16
N ARG A 500 -23.58 -23.02 -25.56
CA ARG A 500 -23.38 -22.64 -24.16
C ARG A 500 -23.47 -21.12 -23.98
N THR A 501 -24.10 -20.68 -22.90
CA THR A 501 -24.10 -19.27 -22.49
C THR A 501 -22.76 -18.91 -21.88
N PRO A 502 -22.24 -17.70 -22.13
CA PRO A 502 -20.99 -17.27 -21.51
C PRO A 502 -21.03 -17.31 -19.99
N SER A 503 -19.99 -17.82 -19.39
CA SER A 503 -19.81 -17.77 -17.93
C SER A 503 -19.48 -16.35 -17.49
N MET A 504 -19.91 -15.97 -16.30
CA MET A 504 -19.68 -14.63 -15.76
C MET A 504 -19.01 -14.67 -14.39
N SER A 505 -18.22 -13.64 -14.12
CA SER A 505 -17.62 -13.41 -12.81
C SER A 505 -18.65 -12.97 -11.77
N LEU A 506 -18.23 -12.88 -10.54
CA LEU A 506 -19.00 -12.19 -9.51
C LEU A 506 -19.17 -10.71 -9.87
N LEU A 507 -20.22 -10.10 -9.33
CA LEU A 507 -20.52 -8.68 -9.51
C LEU A 507 -19.45 -7.81 -8.81
N TYR A 508 -18.89 -6.88 -9.56
CA TYR A 508 -18.08 -5.78 -9.04
C TYR A 508 -18.83 -4.47 -9.17
N ARG A 509 -18.75 -3.65 -8.14
CA ARG A 509 -19.40 -2.35 -8.06
C ARG A 509 -18.38 -1.24 -8.00
N ILE A 510 -18.54 -0.25 -8.84
CA ILE A 510 -17.69 0.94 -8.88
C ILE A 510 -18.59 2.15 -8.60
N TYR A 511 -18.33 2.84 -7.50
CA TYR A 511 -18.99 4.08 -7.15
C TYR A 511 -18.16 5.24 -7.65
N VAL A 512 -18.62 5.97 -8.63
CA VAL A 512 -17.97 7.19 -9.10
C VAL A 512 -18.42 8.33 -8.21
N LEU A 513 -17.63 8.71 -7.24
CA LEU A 513 -17.95 9.72 -6.26
C LEU A 513 -17.56 11.11 -6.76
N SER A 514 -18.33 12.12 -6.38
CA SER A 514 -17.88 13.49 -6.42
C SER A 514 -16.80 13.73 -5.36
N LYS A 515 -15.97 14.75 -5.55
CA LYS A 515 -14.95 15.13 -4.55
C LYS A 515 -15.55 15.41 -3.18
N ALA A 516 -16.77 15.99 -3.15
CA ALA A 516 -17.49 16.29 -1.93
C ALA A 516 -17.95 15.00 -1.21
N GLN A 517 -18.51 14.04 -1.95
CA GLN A 517 -18.92 12.75 -1.39
C GLN A 517 -17.74 11.94 -0.90
N HIS A 518 -16.63 11.93 -1.67
CA HIS A 518 -15.41 11.28 -1.24
C HIS A 518 -14.83 11.94 0.03
N ALA A 519 -14.85 13.27 0.13
CA ALA A 519 -14.45 13.96 1.34
C ALA A 519 -15.34 13.61 2.54
N LYS A 520 -16.66 13.43 2.33
CA LYS A 520 -17.58 12.97 3.37
C LYS A 520 -17.25 11.54 3.82
N LEU A 521 -17.00 10.64 2.89
CA LEU A 521 -16.58 9.26 3.20
C LEU A 521 -15.31 9.23 4.06
N ILE A 522 -14.32 10.05 3.71
CA ILE A 522 -13.09 10.20 4.49
C ILE A 522 -13.39 10.72 5.89
N GLN A 523 -14.27 11.72 5.99
CA GLN A 523 -14.71 12.27 7.27
C GLN A 523 -15.35 11.23 8.17
N ASP A 524 -16.31 10.45 7.65
CA ASP A 524 -17.02 9.42 8.42
C ASP A 524 -16.04 8.39 9.01
N ARG A 525 -15.03 8.00 8.21
CA ARG A 525 -13.94 7.12 8.67
C ARG A 525 -13.04 7.78 9.73
N MET A 526 -12.78 9.07 9.61
CA MET A 526 -12.04 9.82 10.64
C MET A 526 -12.81 9.92 11.96
N GLU A 527 -14.12 10.15 11.89
CA GLU A 527 -14.97 10.15 13.08
C GLU A 527 -14.97 8.79 13.78
N ALA A 528 -14.97 7.70 12.99
CA ALA A 528 -14.83 6.34 13.53
C ALA A 528 -13.45 6.11 14.17
N LEU A 529 -12.37 6.59 13.55
CA LEU A 529 -11.02 6.54 14.12
C LEU A 529 -10.93 7.35 15.42
N GLN A 530 -11.53 8.53 15.47
CA GLN A 530 -11.59 9.38 16.66
C GLN A 530 -12.31 8.69 17.83
N ALA A 531 -13.45 8.05 17.57
CA ALA A 531 -14.19 7.31 18.58
C ALA A 531 -13.32 6.19 19.19
N ARG A 532 -12.55 5.47 18.39
CA ARG A 532 -11.66 4.41 18.86
C ARG A 532 -10.47 4.94 19.65
N ILE A 533 -9.94 6.12 19.29
CA ILE A 533 -8.90 6.79 20.09
C ILE A 533 -9.46 7.24 21.44
N ASP A 534 -10.70 7.75 21.50
CA ASP A 534 -11.36 8.14 22.75
C ASP A 534 -11.61 6.92 23.64
N ASP A 535 -12.04 5.79 23.08
CA ASP A 535 -12.18 4.54 23.82
C ASP A 535 -10.84 4.10 24.41
N LEU A 536 -9.76 4.11 23.62
CA LEU A 536 -8.41 3.79 24.08
C LEU A 536 -7.92 4.75 25.17
N ALA A 537 -8.22 6.05 25.05
CA ALA A 537 -7.88 7.04 26.08
C ALA A 537 -8.63 6.79 27.40
N ARG A 538 -9.86 6.30 27.36
CA ARG A 538 -10.61 5.86 28.53
C ARG A 538 -10.00 4.62 29.17
N GLU A 539 -9.59 3.64 28.38
CA GLU A 539 -8.91 2.43 28.87
C GLU A 539 -7.60 2.78 29.57
N GLU A 540 -6.83 3.72 29.02
CA GLU A 540 -5.60 4.26 29.63
C GLU A 540 -5.88 5.03 30.92
N GLU A 541 -6.96 5.83 30.97
CA GLU A 541 -7.39 6.54 32.16
C GLU A 541 -7.74 5.56 33.30
N ASP A 542 -8.46 4.48 32.98
CA ASP A 542 -8.81 3.42 33.93
C ASP A 542 -7.56 2.68 34.44
N LEU A 543 -6.58 2.37 33.56
CA LEU A 543 -5.30 1.78 33.95
C LEU A 543 -4.52 2.69 34.89
N LEU A 544 -4.39 3.96 34.52
CA LEU A 544 -3.71 4.99 35.34
C LEU A 544 -4.37 5.10 36.73
N GLU A 545 -5.72 5.17 36.78
CA GLU A 545 -6.43 5.24 38.05
C GLU A 545 -6.22 4.00 38.91
N ALA A 546 -6.25 2.82 38.26
CA ALA A 546 -6.00 1.56 38.94
C ALA A 546 -4.57 1.46 39.48
N ASN A 547 -3.58 1.93 38.75
CA ASN A 547 -2.18 1.95 39.17
C ASN A 547 -1.94 2.96 40.29
N ARG A 548 -2.55 4.15 40.22
CA ARG A 548 -2.54 5.13 41.33
C ARG A 548 -3.13 4.57 42.63
N LYS A 549 -4.27 3.87 42.55
CA LYS A 549 -4.87 3.21 43.74
C LYS A 549 -3.92 2.18 44.31
N THR A 550 -3.21 1.44 43.50
CA THR A 550 -2.25 0.43 43.91
C THR A 550 -1.03 1.02 44.61
N THR A 551 -0.49 2.14 44.13
CA THR A 551 0.64 2.84 44.77
C THR A 551 0.30 3.35 46.16
N GLY A 552 -0.97 3.65 46.45
CA GLY A 552 -1.46 4.09 47.76
C GLY A 552 -1.64 2.95 48.79
N LEU A 553 -1.42 1.69 48.41
CA LEU A 553 -1.56 0.55 49.32
C LEU A 553 -0.42 0.48 50.35
N SER A 554 -0.69 -0.14 51.50
CA SER A 554 0.36 -0.41 52.50
C SER A 554 1.42 -1.36 51.90
N PRO A 555 2.68 -1.30 52.39
CA PRO A 555 3.77 -2.13 51.86
C PRO A 555 3.45 -3.63 51.82
N ASP A 556 2.73 -4.16 52.85
CA ASP A 556 2.35 -5.58 52.92
C ASP A 556 1.34 -5.95 51.81
N LYS A 557 0.35 -5.08 51.55
CA LYS A 557 -0.63 -5.29 50.48
C LYS A 557 0.02 -5.12 49.13
N LEU A 558 0.92 -4.18 48.99
CA LEU A 558 1.67 -3.96 47.77
C LEU A 558 2.52 -5.19 47.42
N ALA A 559 3.06 -5.89 48.39
CA ALA A 559 3.88 -7.10 48.21
C ALA A 559 3.05 -8.40 47.99
N SER A 560 1.72 -8.34 48.05
CA SER A 560 0.86 -9.52 47.94
C SER A 560 0.86 -10.16 46.53
N ASP A 561 0.61 -11.47 46.49
CA ASP A 561 0.44 -12.22 45.23
C ASP A 561 -0.75 -11.71 44.42
N LYS A 562 -1.80 -11.22 45.08
CA LYS A 562 -2.96 -10.61 44.43
C LYS A 562 -2.55 -9.38 43.66
N THR A 563 -1.79 -8.46 44.27
CA THR A 563 -1.29 -7.26 43.59
C THR A 563 -0.34 -7.63 42.43
N THR A 564 0.44 -8.69 42.58
CA THR A 564 1.29 -9.23 41.54
C THR A 564 0.47 -9.72 40.31
N ALA A 565 -0.66 -10.42 40.59
CA ALA A 565 -1.57 -10.87 39.53
C ALA A 565 -2.24 -9.67 38.80
N GLU A 566 -2.74 -8.70 39.57
CA GLU A 566 -3.35 -7.48 39.05
C GLU A 566 -2.36 -6.65 38.16
N LEU A 567 -1.11 -6.54 38.60
CA LEU A 567 -0.07 -5.85 37.80
C LEU A 567 0.29 -6.59 36.53
N LYS A 568 0.24 -7.93 36.52
CA LYS A 568 0.41 -8.73 35.29
C LYS A 568 -0.74 -8.54 34.31
N GLU A 569 -1.98 -8.48 34.81
CA GLU A 569 -3.16 -8.21 34.03
C GLU A 569 -3.08 -6.80 33.41
N ARG A 570 -2.72 -5.77 34.20
CA ARG A 570 -2.57 -4.41 33.70
C ARG A 570 -1.47 -4.27 32.68
N ARG A 571 -0.34 -4.96 32.89
CA ARG A 571 0.71 -5.03 31.87
C ARG A 571 0.17 -5.60 30.55
N PHE A 572 -0.64 -6.66 30.61
CA PHE A 572 -1.23 -7.25 29.43
C PHE A 572 -2.19 -6.28 28.74
N ASN A 573 -2.98 -5.54 29.53
CA ASN A 573 -3.87 -4.51 28.98
C ASN A 573 -3.07 -3.40 28.31
N GLU A 574 -1.98 -2.92 28.92
CA GLU A 574 -1.08 -1.93 28.34
C GLU A 574 -0.41 -2.42 27.03
N GLU A 575 0.02 -3.69 27.00
CA GLU A 575 0.54 -4.31 25.78
C GLU A 575 -0.54 -4.40 24.69
N SER A 576 -1.78 -4.72 25.07
CA SER A 576 -2.94 -4.76 24.16
C SER A 576 -3.29 -3.37 23.63
N ASN A 577 -3.28 -2.36 24.50
CA ASN A 577 -3.54 -0.97 24.13
C ASN A 577 -2.48 -0.47 23.14
N ALA A 578 -1.21 -0.83 23.33
CA ALA A 578 -0.14 -0.52 22.40
C ALA A 578 -0.35 -1.16 21.02
N GLU A 579 -0.79 -2.43 20.98
CA GLU A 579 -1.10 -3.12 19.71
C GLU A 579 -2.33 -2.51 19.03
N GLN A 580 -3.34 -2.11 19.78
CA GLN A 580 -4.52 -1.41 19.25
C GLN A 580 -4.10 -0.07 18.65
N LEU A 581 -3.30 0.74 19.34
CA LEU A 581 -2.82 2.02 18.83
C LEU A 581 -1.93 1.86 17.59
N GLU A 582 -1.11 0.82 17.52
CA GLU A 582 -0.34 0.50 16.32
C GLU A 582 -1.26 0.14 15.13
N GLY A 583 -2.34 -0.59 15.40
CA GLY A 583 -3.39 -0.87 14.41
C GLY A 583 -4.08 0.39 13.92
N LEU A 584 -4.47 1.29 14.83
CA LEU A 584 -5.09 2.58 14.52
C LEU A 584 -4.13 3.48 13.72
N SER A 585 -2.83 3.45 14.03
CA SER A 585 -1.82 4.18 13.26
C SER A 585 -1.75 3.72 11.79
N LYS A 586 -1.84 2.41 11.54
CA LYS A 586 -1.88 1.85 10.17
C LYS A 586 -3.16 2.28 9.45
N GLU A 587 -4.29 2.18 10.13
CA GLU A 587 -5.59 2.63 9.59
C GLU A 587 -5.57 4.13 9.25
N ALA A 588 -4.98 4.96 10.12
CA ALA A 588 -4.80 6.39 9.87
C ALA A 588 -3.89 6.66 8.65
N GLN A 589 -2.85 5.85 8.44
CA GLN A 589 -1.99 5.93 7.26
C GLN A 589 -2.72 5.55 5.97
N ASP A 590 -3.53 4.48 6.01
CA ASP A 590 -4.35 4.07 4.87
C ASP A 590 -5.41 5.12 4.53
N LEU A 591 -6.03 5.70 5.55
CA LEU A 591 -6.99 6.79 5.38
C LEU A 591 -6.33 8.05 4.82
N LEU A 592 -5.12 8.37 5.25
CA LEU A 592 -4.34 9.47 4.70
C LEU A 592 -4.03 9.24 3.20
N LYS A 593 -3.64 8.03 2.83
CA LYS A 593 -3.41 7.64 1.43
C LYS A 593 -4.68 7.84 0.60
N GLU A 594 -5.82 7.42 1.13
CA GLU A 594 -7.11 7.59 0.46
C GLU A 594 -7.49 9.08 0.34
N ALA A 595 -7.31 9.86 1.39
CA ALA A 595 -7.56 11.29 1.40
C ALA A 595 -6.67 12.07 0.41
N MET A 596 -5.43 11.63 0.20
CA MET A 596 -4.51 12.24 -0.77
C MET A 596 -5.02 12.14 -2.22
N ARG A 597 -5.88 11.18 -2.54
CA ARG A 597 -6.53 11.05 -3.86
C ARG A 597 -7.45 12.23 -4.15
N ASN A 598 -8.04 12.84 -3.13
CA ASN A 598 -8.99 13.93 -3.28
C ASN A 598 -8.29 15.30 -3.27
N SER A 599 -8.23 15.94 -4.43
CA SER A 599 -7.65 17.29 -4.55
C SER A 599 -8.43 18.39 -3.81
N GLY A 600 -9.65 18.11 -3.35
CA GLY A 600 -10.47 19.04 -2.55
C GLY A 600 -10.05 19.11 -1.09
N ILE A 601 -9.25 18.18 -0.57
CA ILE A 601 -8.73 18.19 0.80
C ILE A 601 -7.41 18.98 0.83
N PRO A 602 -7.25 20.01 1.68
CA PRO A 602 -6.04 20.83 1.72
C PRO A 602 -4.79 20.06 2.15
N GLU A 603 -3.64 20.46 1.61
CA GLU A 603 -2.34 19.90 1.98
C GLU A 603 -2.02 20.14 3.47
N SER A 604 -2.45 21.26 4.02
CA SER A 604 -2.27 21.60 5.45
C SER A 604 -3.02 20.61 6.37
N THR A 605 -4.20 20.18 5.99
CA THR A 605 -4.98 19.17 6.72
C THR A 605 -4.29 17.82 6.67
N LEU A 606 -3.84 17.40 5.49
CA LEU A 606 -3.13 16.14 5.31
C LEU A 606 -1.78 16.13 6.03
N ALA A 607 -1.11 17.29 6.11
CA ALA A 607 0.13 17.43 6.88
C ALA A 607 -0.11 17.15 8.37
N LYS A 608 -1.16 17.73 8.95
CA LYS A 608 -1.55 17.48 10.35
C LYS A 608 -1.86 16.00 10.58
N TRP A 609 -2.57 15.34 9.64
CA TRP A 609 -2.89 13.92 9.74
C TRP A 609 -1.65 13.04 9.66
N SER A 610 -0.71 13.39 8.80
CA SER A 610 0.53 12.65 8.68
C SER A 610 1.39 12.72 9.95
N GLU A 611 1.41 13.89 10.60
CA GLU A 611 2.07 14.08 11.90
C GLU A 611 1.37 13.26 13.00
N MET A 612 0.05 13.29 13.02
CA MET A 612 -0.74 12.52 13.97
C MET A 612 -0.53 11.01 13.81
N ALA A 613 -0.63 10.48 12.58
CA ALA A 613 -0.40 9.06 12.32
C ALA A 613 1.00 8.60 12.74
N LYS A 614 2.00 9.47 12.56
CA LYS A 614 3.35 9.25 13.06
C LYS A 614 3.41 9.27 14.58
N SER A 615 2.78 10.25 15.21
CA SER A 615 2.74 10.35 16.69
C SER A 615 2.07 9.14 17.32
N MET A 616 1.01 8.58 16.69
CA MET A 616 0.38 7.34 17.12
C MET A 616 1.37 6.16 17.07
N SER A 617 2.11 6.05 15.96
CA SER A 617 3.13 5.00 15.80
C SER A 617 4.27 5.13 16.80
N ASP A 618 4.72 6.37 17.06
CA ASP A 618 5.79 6.64 18.00
C ASP A 618 5.34 6.34 19.44
N LEU A 619 4.13 6.76 19.84
CA LEU A 619 3.55 6.50 21.16
C LEU A 619 3.39 5.00 21.43
N ALA A 620 2.82 4.25 20.49
CA ALA A 620 2.67 2.80 20.59
C ALA A 620 4.04 2.08 20.62
N GLY A 621 4.98 2.57 19.83
CA GLY A 621 6.31 1.96 19.68
C GLY A 621 7.25 2.20 20.84
N ASN A 622 7.11 3.31 21.53
CA ASN A 622 8.05 3.76 22.55
C ASN A 622 7.44 3.85 23.95
N GLU A 623 6.55 4.83 24.18
CA GLU A 623 6.09 5.19 25.51
C GLU A 623 5.23 4.06 26.13
N MET A 624 4.26 3.53 25.38
CA MET A 624 3.40 2.45 25.86
C MET A 624 4.21 1.17 26.15
N LYS A 625 5.18 0.84 25.30
CA LYS A 625 6.09 -0.29 25.57
C LYS A 625 6.97 -0.07 26.80
N GLN A 626 7.35 1.17 27.08
CA GLN A 626 8.09 1.51 28.29
C GLN A 626 7.19 1.41 29.55
N ALA A 627 5.92 1.83 29.46
CA ALA A 627 4.93 1.70 30.52
C ALA A 627 4.68 0.22 30.84
N ALA A 628 4.43 -0.60 29.82
CA ALA A 628 4.31 -2.04 29.94
C ALA A 628 5.57 -2.70 30.56
N GLN A 629 6.76 -2.24 30.18
CA GLN A 629 8.02 -2.70 30.78
C GLN A 629 8.14 -2.29 32.26
N ALA A 630 7.74 -1.07 32.63
CA ALA A 630 7.72 -0.62 34.01
C ALA A 630 6.74 -1.43 34.86
N LEU A 631 5.52 -1.70 34.34
CA LEU A 631 4.54 -2.60 34.95
C LEU A 631 5.07 -4.03 35.08
N ARG A 632 5.79 -4.52 34.07
CA ARG A 632 6.49 -5.82 34.15
C ARG A 632 7.52 -5.85 35.29
N GLN A 633 8.33 -4.82 35.43
CA GLN A 633 9.29 -4.70 36.51
C GLN A 633 8.58 -4.65 37.88
N ALA A 634 7.53 -3.84 38.00
CA ALA A 634 6.70 -3.76 39.17
C ALA A 634 6.07 -5.12 39.53
N SER A 635 5.63 -5.91 38.55
CA SER A 635 5.05 -7.22 38.74
C SER A 635 6.04 -8.29 39.23
N THR A 636 7.33 -8.15 38.95
CA THR A 636 8.33 -9.13 39.39
C THR A 636 8.67 -9.05 40.89
N GLY A 637 8.25 -8.01 41.60
CA GLY A 637 8.41 -7.85 43.03
C GLY A 637 9.75 -7.24 43.43
N GLY A 638 9.90 -6.96 44.69
CA GLY A 638 11.13 -6.44 45.30
C GLY A 638 10.96 -5.04 45.88
N GLN A 639 12.05 -4.54 46.50
CA GLN A 639 12.08 -3.21 47.15
C GLN A 639 11.79 -2.03 46.20
N LYS A 640 11.93 -2.24 44.88
CA LYS A 640 11.73 -1.23 43.83
C LYS A 640 10.30 -1.19 43.25
N ARG A 641 9.40 -2.16 43.65
CA ARG A 641 8.06 -2.24 43.05
C ARG A 641 7.32 -0.89 43.03
N LYS A 642 7.41 -0.15 44.13
CA LYS A 642 6.77 1.17 44.21
C LYS A 642 7.39 2.16 43.21
N GLN A 643 8.72 2.18 43.12
CA GLN A 643 9.44 3.07 42.20
C GLN A 643 9.13 2.72 40.72
N ASP A 644 9.06 1.43 40.40
CA ASP A 644 8.75 0.98 39.04
C ASP A 644 7.28 1.28 38.69
N LEU A 645 6.36 1.19 39.66
CA LEU A 645 4.97 1.56 39.49
C LEU A 645 4.79 3.08 39.38
N ASP A 646 5.50 3.88 40.19
CA ASP A 646 5.50 5.34 40.05
C ASP A 646 6.01 5.76 38.66
N LYS A 647 6.99 5.06 38.12
CA LYS A 647 7.49 5.27 36.77
C LYS A 647 6.44 4.91 35.71
N ALA A 648 5.72 3.81 35.89
CA ALA A 648 4.61 3.45 34.99
C ALA A 648 3.54 4.53 34.99
N ILE A 649 3.13 5.01 36.16
CA ILE A 649 2.14 6.07 36.34
C ILE A 649 2.56 7.38 35.62
N GLU A 650 3.83 7.73 35.67
CA GLU A 650 4.28 8.95 34.95
C GLU A 650 4.22 8.76 33.42
N LEU A 651 4.60 7.58 32.92
CA LEU A 651 4.47 7.24 31.50
C LEU A 651 2.99 7.18 31.07
N GLU A 652 2.13 6.53 31.83
CA GLU A 652 0.67 6.48 31.58
C GLU A 652 0.02 7.87 31.54
N LYS A 653 0.49 8.82 32.38
CA LYS A 653 0.04 10.22 32.32
C LYS A 653 0.46 10.89 31.02
N GLU A 654 1.69 10.64 30.58
CA GLU A 654 2.20 11.19 29.31
C GLU A 654 1.44 10.58 28.14
N ILE A 655 1.20 9.26 28.16
CA ILE A 655 0.41 8.53 27.16
C ILE A 655 -1.01 9.11 27.08
N LEU A 656 -1.70 9.20 28.22
CA LEU A 656 -3.06 9.73 28.28
C LEU A 656 -3.13 11.19 27.77
N ALA A 657 -2.16 12.02 28.15
CA ALA A 657 -2.08 13.39 27.66
C ALA A 657 -1.86 13.45 26.12
N ALA A 658 -1.04 12.56 25.59
CA ALA A 658 -0.81 12.45 24.15
C ALA A 658 -2.07 11.96 23.40
N LEU A 659 -2.76 10.95 23.90
CA LEU A 659 -4.02 10.43 23.34
C LEU A 659 -5.12 11.52 23.33
N ARG A 660 -5.29 12.24 24.44
CA ARG A 660 -6.27 13.35 24.54
C ARG A 660 -5.93 14.49 23.61
N LYS A 661 -4.65 14.76 23.40
CA LYS A 661 -4.19 15.76 22.41
C LYS A 661 -4.49 15.30 20.98
N MET A 662 -4.23 14.03 20.67
CA MET A 662 -4.55 13.47 19.35
C MET A 662 -6.05 13.52 19.06
N GLU A 663 -6.89 13.21 20.04
CA GLU A 663 -8.35 13.35 19.96
C GLU A 663 -8.77 14.78 19.59
N GLN A 664 -8.22 15.77 20.30
CA GLN A 664 -8.50 17.20 20.04
C GLN A 664 -7.99 17.67 18.66
N ASP A 665 -6.80 17.23 18.27
CA ASP A 665 -6.21 17.59 16.97
C ASP A 665 -7.01 16.94 15.81
N LEU A 666 -7.56 15.75 16.04
CA LEU A 666 -8.42 15.06 15.09
C LEU A 666 -9.78 15.75 14.95
N ASP A 667 -10.42 16.08 16.07
CA ASP A 667 -11.68 16.85 16.09
C ASP A 667 -11.53 18.19 15.31
N LYS A 668 -10.43 18.88 15.56
CA LYS A 668 -10.13 20.12 14.83
C LYS A 668 -9.94 19.86 13.33
N SER A 669 -9.25 18.79 12.96
CA SER A 669 -9.00 18.44 11.56
C SER A 669 -10.29 18.04 10.84
N ILE A 670 -11.17 17.30 11.49
CA ILE A 670 -12.51 16.95 10.99
C ILE A 670 -13.32 18.24 10.75
N ASN A 671 -13.30 19.16 11.70
CA ASN A 671 -14.00 20.45 11.57
C ASN A 671 -13.43 21.31 10.44
N ASP A 672 -12.10 21.37 10.29
CA ASP A 672 -11.42 22.08 9.19
C ASP A 672 -11.83 21.47 7.83
N MET A 673 -11.89 20.15 7.73
CA MET A 673 -12.30 19.44 6.50
C MET A 673 -13.75 19.70 6.14
N LEU A 674 -14.64 19.70 7.13
CA LEU A 674 -16.05 20.03 6.93
C LEU A 674 -16.21 21.45 6.41
N ALA A 675 -15.52 22.42 7.01
CA ALA A 675 -15.52 23.79 6.53
C ALA A 675 -15.08 23.88 5.06
N MET A 676 -14.02 23.15 4.70
CA MET A 676 -13.53 23.11 3.31
C MET A 676 -14.50 22.41 2.35
N ASN A 677 -15.20 21.37 2.79
CA ASN A 677 -16.24 20.77 1.98
C ASN A 677 -17.32 21.78 1.63
N PHE A 678 -17.78 22.57 2.61
CA PHE A 678 -18.74 23.64 2.34
C PHE A 678 -18.18 24.71 1.40
N ILE A 679 -16.94 25.14 1.59
CA ILE A 679 -16.27 26.09 0.70
C ILE A 679 -16.26 25.55 -0.75
N ASN A 680 -15.86 24.31 -0.92
CA ASN A 680 -15.78 23.70 -2.26
C ASN A 680 -17.17 23.55 -2.90
N ARG A 681 -18.19 23.12 -2.15
CA ARG A 681 -19.56 22.99 -2.64
C ARG A 681 -20.16 24.36 -3.01
N LEU A 682 -19.93 25.40 -2.21
CA LEU A 682 -20.37 26.76 -2.51
C LEU A 682 -19.68 27.31 -3.76
N ARG A 683 -18.36 27.11 -3.91
CA ARG A 683 -17.61 27.54 -5.10
C ARG A 683 -17.99 26.77 -6.36
N LEU A 684 -18.28 25.47 -6.24
CA LEU A 684 -18.80 24.68 -7.35
C LEU A 684 -20.17 25.21 -7.78
N ALA A 685 -21.07 25.48 -6.84
CA ALA A 685 -22.37 26.07 -7.16
C ALA A 685 -22.22 27.44 -7.83
N ALA A 686 -21.32 28.30 -7.32
CA ALA A 686 -20.99 29.61 -7.93
C ALA A 686 -20.42 29.45 -9.36
N GLY A 687 -19.58 28.46 -9.61
CA GLY A 687 -19.04 28.15 -10.93
C GLY A 687 -20.11 27.69 -11.91
N VAL A 688 -21.10 26.93 -11.43
CA VAL A 688 -22.27 26.54 -12.25
C VAL A 688 -23.12 27.75 -12.59
N GLU A 689 -23.39 28.64 -11.64
CA GLU A 689 -24.10 29.91 -11.88
C GLU A 689 -23.37 30.78 -12.94
N ASP A 690 -22.06 30.90 -12.84
CA ASP A 690 -21.24 31.62 -13.84
C ASP A 690 -21.32 30.97 -15.22
N GLY A 691 -21.28 29.63 -15.27
CA GLY A 691 -21.46 28.86 -16.51
C GLY A 691 -22.83 29.08 -17.15
N ILE A 692 -23.90 29.08 -16.35
CA ILE A 692 -25.26 29.37 -16.81
C ILE A 692 -25.36 30.80 -17.31
N ALA A 693 -24.87 31.78 -16.56
CA ALA A 693 -24.87 33.18 -16.97
C ALA A 693 -24.12 33.39 -18.28
N SER A 694 -22.95 32.78 -18.42
CA SER A 694 -22.10 32.86 -19.63
C SER A 694 -22.75 32.16 -20.83
N GLY A 695 -23.35 30.98 -20.61
CA GLY A 695 -24.09 30.26 -21.64
C GLY A 695 -25.29 31.05 -22.18
N ILE A 696 -26.14 31.56 -21.30
CA ILE A 696 -27.28 32.39 -21.67
C ILE A 696 -26.81 33.68 -22.38
N LYS A 697 -25.73 34.29 -21.90
CA LYS A 697 -25.12 35.48 -22.55
C LYS A 697 -24.65 35.19 -23.97
N GLY A 698 -24.14 33.99 -24.22
CA GLY A 698 -23.75 33.54 -25.58
C GLY A 698 -24.96 33.38 -26.49
N LEU A 699 -26.10 32.95 -25.97
CA LEU A 699 -27.36 32.80 -26.72
C LEU A 699 -28.10 34.10 -26.96
N LEU A 700 -27.89 35.13 -26.10
CA LEU A 700 -28.66 36.39 -26.17
C LEU A 700 -28.78 36.97 -27.60
N PRO A 701 -27.70 37.00 -28.44
CA PRO A 701 -27.87 37.56 -29.77
C PRO A 701 -28.95 36.88 -30.64
N ASN A 702 -29.22 35.60 -30.36
CA ASN A 702 -30.18 34.79 -31.14
C ASN A 702 -31.58 34.74 -30.53
N ILE A 703 -31.69 34.96 -29.20
CA ILE A 703 -32.98 34.74 -28.47
C ILE A 703 -33.65 36.03 -27.93
N VAL A 704 -32.92 37.14 -27.91
CA VAL A 704 -33.42 38.37 -27.31
C VAL A 704 -34.66 38.93 -28.05
N GLY A 705 -35.74 39.18 -27.30
CA GLY A 705 -37.01 39.68 -27.81
C GLY A 705 -37.94 38.64 -28.45
N MET A 706 -37.56 37.37 -28.46
CA MET A 706 -38.35 36.25 -28.94
C MET A 706 -39.16 35.62 -27.81
N SER A 707 -40.40 35.21 -28.11
CA SER A 707 -41.15 34.32 -27.23
C SER A 707 -40.57 32.88 -27.30
N VAL A 708 -40.86 32.05 -26.29
CA VAL A 708 -40.33 30.65 -26.27
C VAL A 708 -40.85 29.86 -27.50
N GLU A 709 -42.04 30.17 -27.99
CA GLU A 709 -42.62 29.53 -29.16
C GLU A 709 -41.98 29.91 -30.48
N GLU A 710 -41.24 31.03 -30.51
CA GLU A 710 -40.53 31.55 -31.68
C GLU A 710 -39.04 31.10 -31.74
N LEU A 711 -38.54 30.40 -30.68
CA LEU A 711 -37.19 29.91 -30.63
C LEU A 711 -36.96 28.71 -31.53
N GLY A 712 -35.77 28.63 -32.09
CA GLY A 712 -35.31 27.42 -32.77
C GLY A 712 -35.20 26.21 -31.82
N ILE A 713 -35.26 25.01 -32.38
CA ILE A 713 -35.23 23.76 -31.59
C ILE A 713 -33.93 23.67 -30.75
N ASP A 714 -32.83 24.12 -31.33
CA ASP A 714 -31.49 24.07 -30.67
C ASP A 714 -31.44 25.08 -29.50
N GLU A 715 -31.90 26.34 -29.73
CA GLU A 715 -31.89 27.38 -28.69
C GLU A 715 -32.86 27.08 -27.56
N ALA A 716 -34.04 26.54 -27.89
CA ALA A 716 -35.02 26.08 -26.88
C ALA A 716 -34.43 24.93 -26.05
N GLY A 717 -33.77 23.96 -26.69
CA GLY A 717 -33.09 22.84 -26.03
C GLY A 717 -31.95 23.30 -25.10
N GLU A 718 -31.15 24.30 -25.50
CA GLU A 718 -30.10 24.87 -24.65
C GLU A 718 -30.68 25.63 -23.43
N LEU A 719 -31.77 26.37 -23.60
CA LEU A 719 -32.49 27.04 -22.50
C LEU A 719 -33.06 26.02 -21.51
N ASP A 720 -33.64 24.93 -22.01
CA ASP A 720 -34.18 23.86 -21.16
C ASP A 720 -33.07 23.19 -20.38
N MET A 721 -31.89 22.95 -21.01
CA MET A 721 -30.71 22.42 -20.35
C MET A 721 -30.20 23.38 -19.24
N PHE A 722 -30.14 24.69 -19.50
CA PHE A 722 -29.74 25.66 -18.48
C PHE A 722 -30.79 25.76 -17.34
N SER A 723 -32.08 25.67 -17.68
CA SER A 723 -33.14 25.65 -16.67
C SER A 723 -33.08 24.42 -15.77
N ALA A 724 -32.86 23.23 -16.36
CA ALA A 724 -32.68 22.00 -15.63
C ALA A 724 -31.45 22.08 -14.70
N ARG A 725 -30.32 22.58 -15.23
CA ARG A 725 -29.09 22.77 -14.48
C ARG A 725 -29.27 23.75 -13.33
N GLN A 726 -30.03 24.82 -13.53
CA GLN A 726 -30.37 25.79 -12.49
C GLN A 726 -31.20 25.16 -11.37
N LYS A 727 -32.18 24.32 -11.70
CA LYS A 727 -32.96 23.57 -10.70
C LYS A 727 -32.11 22.62 -9.89
N GLU A 728 -31.18 21.94 -10.55
CA GLU A 728 -30.24 21.05 -9.87
C GLU A 728 -29.35 21.83 -8.92
N THR A 729 -28.78 22.98 -9.35
CA THR A 729 -27.95 23.83 -8.48
C THR A 729 -28.74 24.33 -7.27
N SER A 730 -29.98 24.75 -7.45
CA SER A 730 -30.88 25.14 -6.34
C SER A 730 -31.05 24.04 -5.30
N ARG A 731 -31.21 22.75 -5.73
CA ARG A 731 -31.28 21.61 -4.82
C ARG A 731 -29.96 21.36 -4.11
N LYS A 732 -28.85 21.46 -4.84
CA LYS A 732 -27.51 21.33 -4.21
C LYS A 732 -27.26 22.39 -3.13
N VAL A 733 -27.74 23.62 -3.36
CA VAL A 733 -27.70 24.71 -2.37
C VAL A 733 -28.63 24.45 -1.19
N GLU A 734 -29.81 23.81 -1.40
CA GLU A 734 -30.69 23.33 -0.33
C GLU A 734 -29.98 22.35 0.59
N TYR A 735 -29.32 21.34 0.03
CA TYR A 735 -28.52 20.40 0.83
C TYR A 735 -27.36 21.08 1.58
N ILE A 736 -26.70 22.08 0.98
CA ILE A 736 -25.69 22.88 1.69
C ILE A 736 -26.30 23.63 2.88
N GLN A 737 -27.49 24.22 2.72
CA GLN A 737 -28.20 24.95 3.77
C GLN A 737 -28.55 24.03 4.94
N ASP A 738 -29.08 22.83 4.65
CA ASP A 738 -29.46 21.84 5.67
C ASP A 738 -28.23 21.28 6.40
N ASP A 739 -27.17 20.98 5.66
CA ASP A 739 -25.91 20.50 6.23
C ASP A 739 -25.25 21.55 7.13
N LEU A 740 -25.29 22.83 6.76
CA LEU A 740 -24.78 23.94 7.60
C LEU A 740 -25.51 24.03 8.94
N ALA A 741 -26.85 23.86 8.92
CA ALA A 741 -27.65 23.82 10.15
C ALA A 741 -27.25 22.64 11.05
N GLY A 742 -27.15 21.44 10.45
CA GLY A 742 -26.72 20.23 11.15
C GLY A 742 -25.29 20.37 11.74
N PHE A 743 -24.39 20.96 10.98
CA PHE A 743 -23.03 21.22 11.43
C PHE A 743 -22.95 22.22 12.59
N TYR A 744 -23.67 23.33 12.49
CA TYR A 744 -23.73 24.29 13.61
C TYR A 744 -24.28 23.64 14.88
N ASN A 745 -25.34 22.80 14.77
CA ASN A 745 -25.89 22.13 15.93
C ASN A 745 -24.87 21.23 16.65
N ARG A 746 -23.95 20.64 15.90
CA ARG A 746 -22.88 19.76 16.43
C ARG A 746 -21.68 20.54 16.98
N THR A 747 -21.18 21.52 16.24
CA THR A 747 -19.92 22.21 16.54
C THR A 747 -20.07 23.54 17.29
N LYS A 748 -21.25 24.15 17.22
CA LYS A 748 -21.55 25.48 17.77
C LYS A 748 -20.68 26.63 17.23
N VAL A 749 -20.10 26.44 16.05
CA VAL A 749 -19.27 27.47 15.40
C VAL A 749 -20.17 28.48 14.71
N GLU A 750 -20.18 29.74 15.20
CA GLU A 750 -21.12 30.80 14.81
C GLU A 750 -21.09 31.18 13.33
N THR A 751 -19.96 31.02 12.63
CA THR A 751 -19.89 31.37 11.20
C THR A 751 -20.82 30.52 10.34
N PHE A 752 -20.98 29.23 10.67
CA PHE A 752 -21.91 28.36 9.96
C PHE A 752 -23.36 28.76 10.20
N ASN A 753 -23.69 29.16 11.42
CA ASN A 753 -25.00 29.69 11.76
C ASN A 753 -25.29 30.99 11.03
N THR A 754 -24.31 31.86 10.93
CA THR A 754 -24.43 33.15 10.23
C THR A 754 -24.79 32.91 8.76
N ILE A 755 -24.02 32.04 8.09
CA ILE A 755 -24.27 31.72 6.67
C ILE A 755 -25.61 31.02 6.49
N HIS A 756 -25.94 30.03 7.33
CA HIS A 756 -27.24 29.38 7.30
C HIS A 756 -28.39 30.38 7.46
N THR A 757 -28.29 31.25 8.43
CA THR A 757 -29.32 32.28 8.71
C THR A 757 -29.47 33.24 7.52
N GLU A 758 -28.35 33.67 6.93
CA GLU A 758 -28.37 34.50 5.73
C GLU A 758 -28.98 33.77 4.52
N MET A 759 -28.71 32.49 4.35
CA MET A 759 -29.30 31.69 3.26
C MET A 759 -30.82 31.62 3.41
N VAL A 760 -31.29 31.42 4.64
CA VAL A 760 -32.73 31.38 4.98
C VAL A 760 -33.34 32.77 4.82
N GLU A 761 -32.74 33.81 5.35
CA GLU A 761 -33.26 35.20 5.28
C GLU A 761 -33.35 35.73 3.82
N LYS A 762 -32.33 35.39 3.03
CA LYS A 762 -32.29 35.74 1.61
C LYS A 762 -33.16 34.86 0.75
N ASP A 763 -33.74 33.79 1.33
CA ASP A 763 -34.55 32.77 0.64
C ASP A 763 -33.82 32.21 -0.59
N ALA A 764 -32.55 31.78 -0.36
CA ALA A 764 -31.58 31.45 -1.40
C ALA A 764 -32.10 30.34 -2.31
N VAL A 765 -32.55 29.24 -1.73
CA VAL A 765 -33.02 28.05 -2.44
C VAL A 765 -34.20 28.38 -3.38
N ARG A 766 -35.21 29.04 -2.87
CA ARG A 766 -36.40 29.39 -3.68
C ARG A 766 -36.04 30.38 -4.78
N LYS A 767 -35.30 31.46 -4.48
CA LYS A 767 -34.93 32.47 -5.47
C LYS A 767 -34.03 31.91 -6.57
N MET A 768 -33.09 31.02 -6.22
CA MET A 768 -32.28 30.32 -7.21
C MET A 768 -33.13 29.36 -8.06
N GLY A 769 -34.10 28.69 -7.47
CA GLY A 769 -35.09 27.90 -8.17
C GLY A 769 -35.97 28.73 -9.11
N ASP A 770 -36.36 29.95 -8.71
CA ASP A 770 -37.18 30.86 -9.54
C ASP A 770 -36.44 31.31 -10.82
N ILE A 771 -35.09 31.37 -10.79
CA ILE A 771 -34.26 31.69 -11.97
C ILE A 771 -34.48 30.65 -13.08
N ALA A 772 -34.64 29.38 -12.73
CA ALA A 772 -34.96 28.36 -13.73
C ALA A 772 -36.26 28.66 -14.50
N GLY A 773 -37.25 29.23 -13.80
CA GLY A 773 -38.44 29.69 -14.43
C GLY A 773 -38.25 30.93 -15.31
N LEU A 774 -37.28 31.79 -15.01
CA LEU A 774 -36.94 32.92 -15.89
C LEU A 774 -36.21 32.43 -17.15
N ILE A 775 -35.35 31.45 -17.02
CA ILE A 775 -34.62 30.85 -18.13
C ILE A 775 -35.60 30.15 -19.08
N SER A 776 -36.48 29.31 -18.55
CA SER A 776 -37.48 28.59 -19.36
C SER A 776 -38.47 29.49 -20.05
N LYS A 777 -38.66 30.74 -19.56
CA LYS A 777 -39.53 31.77 -20.15
C LYS A 777 -38.77 32.75 -21.05
N ASN A 778 -37.53 32.49 -21.37
CA ASN A 778 -36.62 33.33 -22.15
C ASN A 778 -36.47 34.77 -21.60
N VAL A 779 -36.49 34.93 -20.25
CA VAL A 779 -36.19 36.21 -19.62
C VAL A 779 -34.69 36.30 -19.32
N GLY A 780 -33.85 36.20 -20.39
CA GLY A 780 -32.45 35.96 -20.34
C GLY A 780 -31.64 37.04 -19.58
N VAL A 781 -31.91 38.35 -19.83
CA VAL A 781 -31.14 39.44 -19.17
C VAL A 781 -31.35 39.41 -17.66
N LYS A 782 -32.59 39.21 -17.19
CA LYS A 782 -32.87 39.12 -15.75
C LYS A 782 -32.28 37.84 -15.14
N ALA A 783 -32.33 36.76 -15.89
CA ALA A 783 -31.72 35.49 -15.46
C ALA A 783 -30.18 35.63 -15.28
N ILE A 784 -29.49 36.25 -16.23
CA ILE A 784 -28.03 36.53 -16.15
C ILE A 784 -27.71 37.38 -14.93
N ASP A 785 -28.45 38.50 -14.71
CA ASP A 785 -28.19 39.38 -13.59
C ASP A 785 -28.35 38.63 -12.24
N GLN A 786 -29.42 37.85 -12.10
CA GLN A 786 -29.70 37.10 -10.89
C GLN A 786 -28.67 35.93 -10.69
N THR A 787 -28.32 35.21 -11.72
CA THR A 787 -27.25 34.16 -11.60
C THR A 787 -25.92 34.76 -11.21
N GLN A 788 -25.55 35.92 -11.75
CA GLN A 788 -24.31 36.60 -11.36
C GLN A 788 -24.35 37.08 -9.90
N GLN A 789 -25.49 37.61 -9.44
CA GLN A 789 -25.66 37.98 -8.03
C GLN A 789 -25.51 36.79 -7.10
N TRP A 790 -26.09 35.63 -7.44
CA TRP A 790 -25.94 34.42 -6.63
C TRP A 790 -24.57 33.84 -6.70
N ARG A 791 -23.90 33.85 -7.86
CA ARG A 791 -22.46 33.52 -7.97
C ARG A 791 -21.63 34.30 -6.96
N ASP A 792 -21.81 35.62 -6.93
CA ASP A 792 -21.03 36.50 -6.06
C ASP A 792 -21.38 36.26 -4.58
N GLN A 793 -22.64 36.01 -4.27
CA GLN A 793 -23.10 35.69 -2.91
C GLN A 793 -22.56 34.34 -2.43
N LEU A 794 -22.58 33.30 -3.27
CA LEU A 794 -22.05 31.99 -2.94
C LEU A 794 -20.55 32.06 -2.71
N ASN A 795 -19.81 32.81 -3.52
CA ASN A 795 -18.39 33.06 -3.32
C ASN A 795 -18.12 33.83 -2.00
N ALA A 796 -18.92 34.84 -1.69
CA ALA A 796 -18.78 35.59 -0.44
C ALA A 796 -18.96 34.69 0.79
N TRP A 797 -19.92 33.77 0.78
CA TRP A 797 -20.09 32.79 1.85
C TRP A 797 -18.90 31.80 1.92
N ALA A 798 -18.37 31.37 0.78
CA ALA A 798 -17.18 30.53 0.73
C ALA A 798 -15.95 31.24 1.31
N ASP A 799 -15.78 32.52 0.99
CA ASP A 799 -14.66 33.35 1.48
C ASP A 799 -14.76 33.58 3.00
N LEU A 800 -15.95 33.82 3.56
CA LEU A 800 -16.17 33.91 5.00
C LEU A 800 -15.75 32.62 5.74
N LEU A 801 -16.06 31.44 5.17
CA LEU A 801 -15.63 30.17 5.74
C LEU A 801 -14.10 30.00 5.63
N GLN A 802 -13.51 30.46 4.54
CA GLN A 802 -12.08 30.37 4.32
C GLN A 802 -11.27 31.29 5.27
N GLU A 803 -11.75 32.50 5.53
CA GLU A 803 -11.12 33.43 6.49
C GLU A 803 -11.10 32.81 7.90
N GLN A 804 -12.16 32.13 8.29
CA GLN A 804 -12.22 31.45 9.58
C GLN A 804 -11.25 30.29 9.68
N SER A 805 -11.17 29.43 8.63
CA SER A 805 -10.26 28.29 8.62
C SER A 805 -8.78 28.73 8.66
N SER A 806 -8.46 29.89 8.07
CA SER A 806 -7.11 30.47 8.11
C SER A 806 -6.78 31.14 9.45
N SER A 807 -7.75 31.71 10.16
CA SER A 807 -7.55 32.33 11.47
C SER A 807 -7.39 31.30 12.60
N SER A 808 -7.94 30.10 12.46
CA SER A 808 -7.75 29.01 13.44
C SER A 808 -6.37 28.34 13.35
N GLY A 809 -5.61 28.60 12.28
CA GLY A 809 -4.25 28.07 12.07
C GLY A 809 -3.12 28.84 12.75
N GLN A 810 -3.38 29.99 13.39
CA GLN A 810 -2.32 30.87 13.92
C GLN A 810 -2.02 30.72 15.43
N GLY A 811 -2.55 29.70 16.08
CA GLY A 811 -2.41 29.39 17.51
C GLY A 811 -1.62 28.13 17.81
N GLY A 812 -0.36 28.04 17.40
CA GLY A 812 0.50 26.87 17.65
C GLY A 812 1.98 27.20 17.55
N GLU A 813 2.47 28.19 18.30
CA GLU A 813 3.89 28.31 18.62
C GLU A 813 4.21 27.34 19.75
N GLY A 814 5.03 26.33 19.47
CA GLY A 814 5.65 25.52 20.51
C GLY A 814 5.71 24.04 20.21
N GLY A 815 6.57 23.63 19.32
CA GLY A 815 6.98 22.24 19.17
C GLY A 815 8.13 22.17 18.19
N ASP A 816 9.24 21.64 18.65
CA ASP A 816 10.48 21.37 17.89
C ASP A 816 10.26 20.35 16.76
N GLY A 817 9.25 20.57 15.91
CA GLY A 817 8.85 19.72 14.81
C GLY A 817 9.32 20.26 13.46
N LEU A 818 9.32 19.42 12.49
CA LEU A 818 9.33 19.71 11.05
C LEU A 818 8.49 20.96 10.76
N SER A 819 8.97 21.84 9.92
CA SER A 819 8.13 22.97 9.48
C SER A 819 6.93 22.38 8.72
N GLN A 820 5.73 22.64 9.21
CA GLN A 820 4.46 22.24 8.57
C GLN A 820 4.46 22.59 7.07
N ALA A 821 5.09 23.72 6.73
CA ALA A 821 5.24 24.16 5.34
C ALA A 821 6.05 23.16 4.47
N ASP A 822 7.05 22.49 5.01
CA ASP A 822 7.86 21.53 4.26
C ASP A 822 7.09 20.22 4.03
N ILE A 823 6.24 19.83 4.99
CA ILE A 823 5.34 18.68 4.86
C ILE A 823 4.25 18.97 3.82
N GLU A 824 3.65 20.17 3.85
CA GLU A 824 2.69 20.60 2.84
C GLU A 824 3.27 20.55 1.43
N VAL A 825 4.51 21.03 1.25
CA VAL A 825 5.22 20.96 -0.03
C VAL A 825 5.41 19.51 -0.48
N LEU A 826 5.81 18.63 0.42
CA LEU A 826 5.99 17.21 0.12
C LEU A 826 4.68 16.56 -0.32
N ILE A 827 3.60 16.79 0.43
CA ILE A 827 2.27 16.25 0.10
C ILE A 827 1.79 16.77 -1.25
N ALA A 828 1.97 18.06 -1.52
CA ALA A 828 1.60 18.66 -2.79
C ALA A 828 2.38 18.04 -3.97
N LEU A 829 3.68 17.76 -3.79
CA LEU A 829 4.51 17.09 -4.80
C LEU A 829 4.08 15.63 -5.01
N LEU A 830 3.77 14.90 -3.94
CA LEU A 830 3.26 13.54 -4.02
C LEU A 830 1.94 13.47 -4.78
N ARG A 831 1.01 14.37 -4.47
CA ARG A 831 -0.26 14.52 -5.19
C ARG A 831 -0.06 14.89 -6.66
N ALA A 832 0.81 15.84 -6.94
CA ALA A 832 1.10 16.26 -8.30
C ALA A 832 1.64 15.09 -9.11
N ARG A 833 2.54 14.28 -8.54
CA ARG A 833 3.07 13.07 -9.17
C ARG A 833 1.97 12.04 -9.44
N GLN A 834 1.11 11.77 -8.49
CA GLN A 834 -0.01 10.83 -8.65
C GLN A 834 -0.96 11.29 -9.76
N ARG A 835 -1.32 12.58 -9.77
CA ARG A 835 -2.18 13.17 -10.81
C ARG A 835 -1.52 13.12 -12.19
N GLU A 836 -0.21 13.34 -12.26
CA GLU A 836 0.55 13.24 -13.50
C GLU A 836 0.60 11.81 -14.02
N GLU A 837 0.80 10.82 -13.16
CA GLU A 837 0.70 9.41 -13.53
C GLU A 837 -0.69 9.07 -14.09
N THR A 838 -1.74 9.61 -13.46
CA THR A 838 -3.12 9.45 -13.91
C THR A 838 -3.32 10.10 -15.29
N ILE A 839 -2.85 11.32 -15.48
CA ILE A 839 -2.92 12.03 -16.78
C ILE A 839 -2.18 11.25 -17.87
N ARG A 840 -0.96 10.80 -17.60
CA ARG A 840 -0.18 9.98 -18.54
C ARG A 840 -0.92 8.69 -18.92
N ASN A 841 -1.52 8.04 -17.96
CA ASN A 841 -2.29 6.81 -18.23
C ASN A 841 -3.54 7.11 -19.06
N HIS A 842 -4.25 8.23 -18.81
CA HIS A 842 -5.34 8.69 -19.66
C HIS A 842 -4.86 9.07 -21.07
N THR A 843 -3.70 9.72 -21.19
CA THR A 843 -3.09 10.02 -22.49
C THR A 843 -2.83 8.73 -23.27
N ARG A 844 -2.33 7.68 -22.63
CA ARG A 844 -2.10 6.36 -23.24
C ARG A 844 -3.40 5.70 -23.68
N LEU A 845 -4.41 5.68 -22.84
CA LEU A 845 -5.73 5.14 -23.16
C LEU A 845 -6.34 5.90 -24.36
N LEU A 846 -6.25 7.22 -24.33
CA LEU A 846 -6.77 8.05 -25.41
C LEU A 846 -6.00 7.88 -26.73
N ASP A 847 -4.70 7.60 -26.66
CA ASP A 847 -3.90 7.30 -27.85
C ASP A 847 -4.23 5.93 -28.45
N GLN A 848 -4.51 4.93 -27.62
CA GLN A 848 -4.98 3.61 -28.05
C GLN A 848 -6.33 3.69 -28.77
N ASP A 849 -7.26 4.53 -28.27
CA ASP A 849 -8.60 4.69 -28.83
C ASP A 849 -8.70 5.77 -29.89
N LYS A 850 -7.60 6.33 -30.33
CA LYS A 850 -7.55 7.48 -31.24
C LYS A 850 -8.43 7.33 -32.49
N ASP A 851 -8.43 6.16 -33.09
CA ASP A 851 -9.14 5.91 -34.35
C ASP A 851 -10.61 5.53 -34.13
N THR A 852 -10.98 5.11 -32.94
CA THR A 852 -12.33 4.64 -32.56
C THR A 852 -13.13 5.71 -31.82
N ASN A 853 -12.47 6.59 -31.10
CA ASN A 853 -13.09 7.61 -30.25
C ASN A 853 -13.54 8.83 -31.07
N ARG A 854 -14.85 8.97 -31.28
CA ARG A 854 -15.45 10.14 -31.95
C ARG A 854 -15.21 11.47 -31.21
N ARG A 855 -14.93 11.43 -29.91
CA ARG A 855 -14.69 12.62 -29.07
C ARG A 855 -13.20 12.86 -28.77
N TYR A 856 -12.32 12.16 -29.42
CA TYR A 856 -10.87 12.23 -29.19
C TYR A 856 -10.33 13.65 -29.00
N SER A 857 -10.69 14.60 -29.89
CA SER A 857 -10.27 16.00 -29.78
C SER A 857 -10.83 16.71 -28.54
N ALA A 858 -12.05 16.40 -28.14
CA ALA A 858 -12.67 17.00 -26.95
C ALA A 858 -12.06 16.44 -25.68
N ASP A 859 -11.83 15.14 -25.63
CA ASP A 859 -11.26 14.45 -24.49
C ASP A 859 -9.79 14.84 -24.30
N SER A 860 -9.02 14.97 -25.37
CA SER A 860 -7.65 15.48 -25.34
C SER A 860 -7.60 16.92 -24.77
N ARG A 861 -8.54 17.79 -25.13
CA ARG A 861 -8.63 19.15 -24.58
C ARG A 861 -8.99 19.12 -23.09
N LYS A 862 -9.92 18.27 -22.66
CA LYS A 862 -10.23 18.09 -21.24
C LYS A 862 -8.98 17.67 -20.46
N LEU A 863 -8.21 16.75 -21.02
CA LEU A 863 -6.96 16.29 -20.42
C LEU A 863 -5.92 17.42 -20.36
N ALA A 864 -5.82 18.25 -21.42
CA ALA A 864 -4.98 19.46 -21.42
C ALA A 864 -5.37 20.45 -20.32
N ASP A 865 -6.66 20.61 -20.06
CA ASP A 865 -7.13 21.49 -19.00
C ASP A 865 -6.80 20.92 -17.63
N LYS A 866 -6.94 19.59 -17.43
CA LYS A 866 -6.49 18.90 -16.20
C LYS A 866 -4.98 19.06 -15.99
N GLN A 867 -4.17 18.89 -17.04
CA GLN A 867 -2.71 19.12 -17.01
C GLN A 867 -2.38 20.56 -16.61
N GLY A 868 -3.10 21.53 -17.18
CA GLY A 868 -2.96 22.93 -16.82
C GLY A 868 -3.35 23.25 -15.36
N LEU A 869 -4.30 22.52 -14.79
CA LEU A 869 -4.67 22.63 -13.38
C LEU A 869 -3.51 22.14 -12.49
N VAL A 870 -2.94 20.97 -12.78
CA VAL A 870 -1.79 20.44 -12.01
C VAL A 870 -0.61 21.41 -12.08
N ALA A 871 -0.30 21.95 -13.25
CA ALA A 871 0.74 22.97 -13.43
C ALA A 871 0.48 24.24 -12.58
N ARG A 872 -0.78 24.63 -12.45
CA ARG A 872 -1.18 25.78 -11.63
C ARG A 872 -1.02 25.48 -10.13
N ASP A 873 -1.39 24.28 -9.71
CA ASP A 873 -1.32 23.86 -8.31
C ASP A 873 0.14 23.75 -7.81
N ILE A 874 1.08 23.43 -8.70
CA ILE A 874 2.51 23.35 -8.38
C ILE A 874 3.17 24.73 -8.26
N ARG A 875 2.72 25.72 -9.03
CA ARG A 875 3.35 27.05 -9.11
C ARG A 875 3.56 27.74 -7.76
N PRO A 876 2.63 27.70 -6.78
CA PRO A 876 2.86 28.26 -5.45
C PRO A 876 4.00 27.59 -4.69
N LEU A 877 4.31 26.32 -4.98
CA LEU A 877 5.37 25.55 -4.30
C LEU A 877 6.75 26.13 -4.58
N GLU A 878 6.95 26.79 -5.74
CA GLU A 878 8.18 27.51 -6.07
C GLU A 878 8.51 28.57 -5.00
N ARG A 879 7.50 29.28 -4.48
CA ARG A 879 7.67 30.30 -3.45
C ARG A 879 7.81 29.70 -2.06
N LYS A 880 7.12 28.57 -1.78
CA LYS A 880 7.15 27.87 -0.48
C LYS A 880 8.46 27.07 -0.32
N ALA A 881 9.10 26.65 -1.40
CA ALA A 881 10.32 25.86 -1.36
C ALA A 881 11.51 26.67 -0.81
N ARG A 882 12.05 26.24 0.32
CA ARG A 882 13.20 26.86 0.97
C ARG A 882 14.52 26.54 0.25
N ASN A 883 14.60 25.37 -0.36
CA ASN A 883 15.79 24.90 -1.06
C ASN A 883 15.82 25.45 -2.50
N LYS A 884 16.93 26.10 -2.87
CA LYS A 884 17.13 26.63 -4.24
C LYS A 884 17.06 25.54 -5.32
N LYS A 885 17.57 24.34 -5.02
CA LYS A 885 17.53 23.20 -5.95
C LYS A 885 16.08 22.74 -6.18
N LEU A 886 15.30 22.64 -5.11
CA LEU A 886 13.88 22.26 -5.22
C LEU A 886 13.10 23.30 -6.03
N ARG A 887 13.35 24.59 -5.79
CA ARG A 887 12.72 25.70 -6.53
C ARG A 887 12.95 25.59 -8.04
N LEU A 888 14.21 25.37 -8.47
CA LEU A 888 14.55 25.20 -9.88
C LEU A 888 13.91 23.94 -10.49
N LEU A 889 13.82 22.87 -9.74
CA LEU A 889 13.16 21.65 -10.20
C LEU A 889 11.64 21.87 -10.35
N VAL A 890 10.99 22.52 -9.40
CA VAL A 890 9.54 22.82 -9.45
C VAL A 890 9.23 23.76 -10.63
N GLU A 891 10.08 24.77 -10.88
CA GLU A 891 9.97 25.66 -12.04
C GLU A 891 10.04 24.86 -13.36
N LYS A 892 11.03 23.95 -13.46
CA LYS A 892 11.17 23.07 -14.64
C LYS A 892 9.95 22.18 -14.82
N VAL A 893 9.48 21.55 -13.75
CA VAL A 893 8.26 20.72 -13.77
C VAL A 893 7.06 21.50 -14.27
N GLY A 894 6.83 22.70 -13.75
CA GLY A 894 5.75 23.57 -14.20
C GLY A 894 5.84 23.95 -15.69
N GLY A 895 7.06 24.15 -16.18
CA GLY A 895 7.33 24.41 -17.61
C GLY A 895 6.99 23.20 -18.48
N GLU A 896 7.44 22.01 -18.11
CA GLU A 896 7.16 20.78 -18.88
C GLU A 896 5.67 20.39 -18.82
N MET A 897 4.99 20.59 -17.69
CA MET A 897 3.54 20.40 -17.61
C MET A 897 2.76 21.33 -18.55
N MET A 898 3.16 22.59 -18.66
CA MET A 898 2.55 23.51 -19.62
C MET A 898 2.86 23.10 -21.07
N ASN A 899 4.03 22.53 -21.31
CA ASN A 899 4.41 21.99 -22.61
C ASN A 899 3.51 20.78 -22.96
N ALA A 900 3.35 19.81 -22.06
CA ALA A 900 2.43 18.68 -22.21
C ALA A 900 0.99 19.14 -22.49
N ALA A 901 0.50 20.13 -21.72
CA ALA A 901 -0.83 20.70 -21.94
C ALA A 901 -1.00 21.33 -23.34
N MET A 902 0.04 21.94 -23.89
CA MET A 902 0.00 22.48 -25.26
C MET A 902 -0.10 21.38 -26.32
N TYR A 903 0.60 20.24 -26.12
CA TYR A 903 0.51 19.09 -27.02
C TYR A 903 -0.90 18.49 -26.97
N LEU A 904 -1.46 18.27 -25.78
CA LEU A 904 -2.81 17.76 -25.59
C LEU A 904 -3.90 18.67 -26.14
N ARG A 905 -3.73 20.01 -26.09
CA ARG A 905 -4.66 20.96 -26.72
C ARG A 905 -4.69 20.83 -28.24
N LYS A 906 -3.58 20.41 -28.83
CA LYS A 906 -3.45 20.15 -30.27
C LYS A 906 -3.76 18.70 -30.65
N PRO A 907 -4.63 18.02 -29.96
CA PRO A 907 -4.87 16.58 -29.83
C PRO A 907 -3.68 15.69 -30.30
N ARG A 908 -2.56 15.83 -29.62
CA ARG A 908 -1.36 14.99 -29.83
C ARG A 908 -1.13 14.17 -28.57
N THR A 909 -1.54 12.90 -28.59
CA THR A 909 -1.45 11.97 -27.43
C THR A 909 -0.33 10.93 -27.59
N GLY A 910 0.38 10.96 -28.71
CA GLY A 910 1.40 9.96 -29.06
C GLY A 910 2.64 9.98 -28.17
N SER A 911 3.64 9.22 -28.59
CA SER A 911 4.87 8.95 -27.85
C SER A 911 5.62 10.19 -27.34
N GLU A 912 5.56 11.31 -28.08
CA GLU A 912 6.19 12.58 -27.66
C GLU A 912 5.55 13.15 -26.40
N THR A 913 4.21 13.18 -26.33
CA THR A 913 3.48 13.67 -25.16
C THR A 913 3.70 12.75 -23.97
N ILE A 914 3.61 11.44 -24.16
CA ILE A 914 3.85 10.43 -23.12
C ILE A 914 5.29 10.52 -22.58
N ALA A 915 6.27 10.84 -23.45
CA ALA A 915 7.65 11.03 -23.02
C ALA A 915 7.81 12.27 -22.12
N ILE A 916 7.16 13.40 -22.49
CA ILE A 916 7.15 14.62 -21.67
C ILE A 916 6.49 14.34 -20.32
N GLU A 917 5.33 13.69 -20.30
CA GLU A 917 4.61 13.31 -19.07
C GLU A 917 5.46 12.36 -18.20
N THR A 918 6.23 11.47 -18.82
CA THR A 918 7.17 10.60 -18.09
C THR A 918 8.33 11.39 -17.50
N GLU A 919 8.92 12.34 -18.24
CA GLU A 919 9.95 13.24 -17.71
C GLU A 919 9.41 14.08 -16.53
N ILE A 920 8.17 14.57 -16.61
CA ILE A 920 7.52 15.28 -15.50
C ILE A 920 7.46 14.40 -14.25
N ILE A 921 7.05 13.14 -14.36
CA ILE A 921 6.98 12.19 -13.25
C ILE A 921 8.37 11.96 -12.63
N GLU A 922 9.41 11.83 -13.46
CA GLU A 922 10.79 11.69 -13.00
C GLU A 922 11.29 12.95 -12.26
N LEU A 923 10.99 14.12 -12.81
CA LEU A 923 11.33 15.40 -12.18
C LEU A 923 10.59 15.59 -10.86
N LEU A 924 9.30 15.22 -10.78
CA LEU A 924 8.54 15.23 -9.52
C LEU A 924 9.13 14.27 -8.51
N SER A 925 9.56 13.09 -8.93
CA SER A 925 10.26 12.13 -8.06
C SER A 925 11.58 12.71 -7.54
N ALA A 926 12.32 13.43 -8.36
CA ALA A 926 13.54 14.15 -7.94
C ALA A 926 13.24 15.31 -6.96
N CYS A 927 12.10 15.99 -7.14
CA CYS A 927 11.63 17.00 -6.17
C CYS A 927 11.33 16.37 -4.81
N ILE A 928 10.61 15.24 -4.80
CA ILE A 928 10.24 14.48 -3.59
C ILE A 928 11.50 14.02 -2.87
N SER A 929 12.45 13.42 -3.58
CA SER A 929 13.74 13.00 -3.00
C SER A 929 14.55 14.17 -2.43
N SER A 930 14.42 15.36 -3.00
CA SER A 930 15.06 16.56 -2.46
C SER A 930 14.44 17.02 -1.13
N CYS A 931 13.21 16.61 -0.84
CA CYS A 931 12.51 16.89 0.41
C CYS A 931 12.83 15.85 1.51
N GLU A 932 13.24 14.61 1.14
CA GLU A 932 13.54 13.54 2.11
C GLU A 932 14.56 13.95 3.17
N GLY A 933 15.62 14.61 2.74
CA GLY A 933 16.67 15.08 3.65
C GLY A 933 16.20 16.10 4.69
N GLN A 934 15.05 16.72 4.48
CA GLN A 934 14.46 17.72 5.35
C GLN A 934 13.35 17.14 6.24
N CYS A 935 12.59 16.16 5.74
CA CYS A 935 11.38 15.62 6.39
C CYS A 935 11.59 14.27 7.13
N GLY A 936 12.75 13.65 7.06
CA GLY A 936 13.11 12.46 7.86
C GLY A 936 12.12 11.29 7.77
N GLY A 937 11.83 10.64 8.89
CA GLY A 937 10.97 9.45 8.96
C GLY A 937 9.53 9.67 8.50
N LEU A 938 9.01 10.90 8.52
CA LEU A 938 7.66 11.21 8.02
C LEU A 938 7.59 11.10 6.49
N ALA A 939 8.62 11.60 5.79
CA ALA A 939 8.71 11.47 4.33
C ALA A 939 8.75 10.00 3.90
N GLN A 940 9.51 9.20 4.64
CA GLN A 940 9.60 7.76 4.39
C GLN A 940 8.24 7.06 4.61
N MET A 941 7.53 7.43 5.68
CA MET A 941 6.19 6.90 5.96
C MET A 941 5.19 7.26 4.83
N LEU A 942 5.18 8.52 4.39
CA LEU A 942 4.30 8.99 3.30
C LEU A 942 4.62 8.29 1.97
N MET A 943 5.89 8.12 1.65
CA MET A 943 6.30 7.42 0.43
C MET A 943 5.98 5.92 0.48
N GLN A 944 6.13 5.29 1.64
CA GLN A 944 5.75 3.90 1.85
C GLN A 944 4.23 3.74 1.73
N ALA A 945 3.45 4.65 2.31
CA ALA A 945 1.99 4.67 2.17
C ALA A 945 1.57 4.81 0.70
N MET A 946 2.31 5.59 -0.11
CA MET A 946 2.05 5.77 -1.54
C MET A 946 2.57 4.61 -2.42
N GLY A 947 3.15 3.55 -1.83
CA GLY A 947 3.70 2.42 -2.58
C GLY A 947 5.01 2.73 -3.32
N MET A 948 5.64 3.85 -3.01
CA MET A 948 6.95 4.22 -3.54
C MET A 948 8.03 3.50 -2.71
N GLN A 949 8.25 2.22 -3.01
CA GLN A 949 9.38 1.49 -2.46
C GLN A 949 10.67 2.04 -3.04
N GLN A 950 11.62 2.34 -2.17
CA GLN A 950 12.99 2.75 -2.53
C GLN A 950 13.62 1.84 -3.57
N SER A 951 13.64 2.25 -4.82
CA SER A 951 14.62 1.81 -5.79
C SER A 951 15.88 2.70 -5.71
N MET A 952 16.39 2.96 -4.50
CA MET A 952 17.68 3.61 -4.28
C MET A 952 18.69 2.62 -3.71
N GLY A 953 19.16 1.76 -4.58
CA GLY A 953 20.39 1.03 -4.41
C GLY A 953 21.36 1.45 -5.50
N SER A 954 22.33 2.31 -5.16
CA SER A 954 23.62 2.46 -5.80
C SER A 954 23.77 1.98 -7.24
N GLY A 955 23.79 2.89 -8.16
CA GLY A 955 24.19 2.64 -9.53
C GLY A 955 24.92 3.82 -10.11
N ALA A 956 26.24 3.85 -9.95
CA ALA A 956 27.12 4.52 -10.89
C ALA A 956 27.48 3.52 -11.99
N GLY A 957 27.18 3.88 -13.25
CA GLY A 957 27.89 3.29 -14.39
C GLY A 957 27.07 2.57 -15.43
N GLY A 958 26.74 3.24 -16.50
CA GLY A 958 27.01 2.71 -17.85
C GLY A 958 25.96 1.90 -18.56
N GLY A 959 25.28 2.50 -19.50
CA GLY A 959 25.11 1.86 -20.82
C GLY A 959 23.85 1.07 -21.10
N GLY A 960 22.94 1.68 -21.81
CA GLY A 960 22.34 1.07 -23.00
C GLY A 960 21.26 0.03 -22.81
N GLY A 961 20.06 0.33 -23.27
CA GLY A 961 19.17 -0.70 -23.80
C GLY A 961 17.82 -0.85 -23.11
N SER A 962 16.84 -0.14 -23.64
CA SER A 962 15.53 -0.64 -24.06
C SER A 962 14.79 -1.63 -23.16
N MET A 963 13.51 -1.33 -23.00
CA MET A 963 12.35 -2.17 -22.75
C MET A 963 11.75 -2.09 -21.35
N ALA A 964 10.70 -1.32 -21.33
CA ALA A 964 9.29 -1.70 -21.03
C ALA A 964 9.08 -2.74 -19.94
N GLY A 965 8.20 -2.42 -19.04
CA GLY A 965 7.55 -3.36 -18.18
C GLY A 965 7.79 -3.10 -16.71
N GLY A 966 6.99 -2.20 -16.14
CA GLY A 966 6.80 -2.16 -14.71
C GLY A 966 6.20 -3.47 -14.26
N THR A 967 7.02 -4.42 -13.91
CA THR A 967 6.57 -5.58 -13.16
C THR A 967 6.42 -5.18 -11.72
N THR A 968 5.18 -5.00 -11.28
CA THR A 968 4.84 -5.18 -9.88
C THR A 968 5.25 -6.59 -9.50
N LEU A 969 6.33 -6.72 -8.75
CA LEU A 969 6.70 -7.98 -8.13
C LEU A 969 5.65 -8.29 -7.07
N ASP A 970 4.68 -9.12 -7.46
CA ASP A 970 3.73 -9.75 -6.55
C ASP A 970 4.50 -10.67 -5.60
N PRO A 971 4.47 -10.46 -4.27
CA PRO A 971 5.15 -11.31 -3.32
C PRO A 971 4.49 -12.68 -3.15
N ASN A 972 3.44 -13.01 -3.91
CA ASN A 972 2.66 -14.25 -3.79
C ASN A 972 2.87 -15.24 -4.94
N LYS A 973 3.85 -15.09 -5.82
CA LYS A 973 4.23 -16.20 -6.69
C LYS A 973 4.86 -17.31 -5.86
N ARG A 974 4.00 -18.14 -5.29
CA ARG A 974 4.40 -19.49 -4.84
C ARG A 974 4.75 -20.29 -6.09
N SER A 975 5.97 -20.79 -6.10
CA SER A 975 6.37 -21.82 -7.04
C SER A 975 5.34 -22.97 -6.98
N THR A 976 4.74 -23.27 -8.11
CA THR A 976 3.98 -24.49 -8.33
C THR A 976 4.91 -25.68 -8.13
N GLY A 977 4.87 -26.23 -6.94
CA GLY A 977 5.37 -27.56 -6.61
C GLY A 977 4.17 -28.35 -6.11
N ASP A 978 3.75 -29.24 -6.98
CA ASP A 978 2.88 -30.39 -6.74
C ASP A 978 2.40 -30.62 -5.30
N MET A 979 1.11 -30.44 -5.07
CA MET A 979 0.38 -31.19 -4.05
C MET A 979 -0.99 -31.59 -4.60
N ALA A 980 -1.00 -32.71 -5.27
CA ALA A 980 -2.21 -33.48 -5.35
C ALA A 980 -2.49 -34.09 -3.98
N GLY A 981 -3.69 -33.97 -3.50
CA GLY A 981 -4.17 -34.80 -2.41
C GLY A 981 -4.99 -34.09 -1.35
N GLU A 982 -6.28 -34.38 -1.39
CA GLU A 982 -7.19 -34.57 -0.26
C GLU A 982 -7.91 -33.35 0.30
N GLY A 983 -9.21 -33.46 0.24
CA GLY A 983 -10.17 -32.87 1.14
C GLY A 983 -10.75 -31.53 0.66
N ARG A 984 -11.66 -31.60 -0.32
CA ARG A 984 -12.78 -30.65 -0.30
C ARG A 984 -13.59 -30.91 0.98
N GLU A 985 -13.23 -30.26 2.04
CA GLU A 985 -14.21 -29.87 3.03
C GLU A 985 -15.03 -28.77 2.41
N ASP A 986 -16.33 -28.99 2.32
CA ASP A 986 -17.30 -27.95 2.03
C ASP A 986 -17.09 -26.82 3.06
N ARG A 987 -16.35 -25.79 2.65
CA ARG A 987 -16.42 -24.52 3.34
C ARG A 987 -17.81 -23.99 3.02
N GLU A 988 -18.70 -24.06 3.98
CA GLU A 988 -19.81 -23.12 4.07
C GLU A 988 -19.18 -21.72 3.96
N VAL A 989 -19.30 -21.14 2.77
CA VAL A 989 -19.07 -19.71 2.59
C VAL A 989 -20.17 -19.08 3.43
N GLU A 990 -19.81 -18.55 4.58
CA GLU A 990 -20.70 -17.60 5.25
C GLU A 990 -21.14 -16.62 4.16
N LYS A 991 -22.47 -16.59 3.93
CA LYS A 991 -23.11 -15.60 3.03
C LYS A 991 -22.60 -14.25 3.52
N GLY A 992 -21.70 -13.66 2.77
CA GLY A 992 -20.95 -12.49 3.14
C GLY A 992 -21.91 -11.45 3.65
N GLY A 993 -21.72 -11.06 4.88
CA GLY A 993 -22.47 -10.00 5.51
C GLY A 993 -22.51 -8.83 4.54
N GLY A 994 -23.70 -8.36 4.26
CA GLY A 994 -23.92 -7.23 3.37
C GLY A 994 -22.95 -6.14 3.77
N MET A 995 -22.36 -5.50 2.78
CA MET A 995 -21.52 -4.32 2.99
C MET A 995 -22.26 -3.40 3.96
N ASP A 996 -21.59 -2.99 5.02
CA ASP A 996 -22.18 -2.06 5.97
C ASP A 996 -22.52 -0.76 5.22
N THR A 997 -23.77 -0.63 4.83
CA THR A 997 -24.29 0.52 4.06
C THR A 997 -24.17 1.81 4.86
N SER A 998 -23.90 1.73 6.17
CA SER A 998 -23.65 2.88 7.04
C SER A 998 -22.40 3.66 6.63
N LEU A 999 -21.47 3.04 5.90
CA LEU A 999 -20.21 3.65 5.41
C LEU A 999 -20.39 4.44 4.09
N LEU A 1000 -21.57 4.41 3.48
CA LEU A 1000 -21.84 5.14 2.23
C LEU A 1000 -22.55 6.46 2.51
N PRO A 1001 -22.31 7.49 1.68
CA PRO A 1001 -23.08 8.74 1.73
C PRO A 1001 -24.60 8.47 1.69
N GLU A 1002 -25.37 9.25 2.43
CA GLU A 1002 -26.83 9.05 2.58
C GLU A 1002 -27.58 8.94 1.25
N GLU A 1003 -27.11 9.69 0.25
CA GLU A 1003 -27.66 9.72 -1.11
C GLU A 1003 -27.57 8.37 -1.85
N PHE A 1004 -26.63 7.50 -1.43
CA PHE A 1004 -26.45 6.15 -1.98
C PHE A 1004 -27.07 5.06 -1.11
N ARG A 1005 -27.38 5.32 0.17
CA ARG A 1005 -27.99 4.34 1.06
C ARG A 1005 -29.36 3.92 0.55
N ASP A 1006 -30.22 4.89 0.23
CA ASP A 1006 -31.58 4.63 -0.24
C ASP A 1006 -31.59 3.88 -1.57
N ALA A 1007 -30.66 4.22 -2.48
CA ALA A 1007 -30.50 3.52 -3.76
C ALA A 1007 -29.96 2.09 -3.59
N MET A 1008 -29.08 1.88 -2.62
CA MET A 1008 -28.53 0.57 -2.28
C MET A 1008 -29.56 -0.30 -1.56
N GLU A 1009 -30.33 0.27 -0.64
CA GLU A 1009 -31.37 -0.43 0.11
C GLU A 1009 -32.53 -0.83 -0.82
N ALA A 1010 -32.92 0.06 -1.73
CA ALA A 1010 -33.89 -0.27 -2.78
C ALA A 1010 -33.37 -1.37 -3.73
N TYR A 1011 -32.08 -1.37 -4.06
CA TYR A 1011 -31.47 -2.39 -4.91
C TYR A 1011 -31.38 -3.75 -4.20
N PHE A 1012 -30.98 -3.79 -2.93
CA PHE A 1012 -30.93 -5.04 -2.17
C PHE A 1012 -32.31 -5.61 -1.89
N ASN A 1013 -33.30 -4.75 -1.67
CA ASN A 1013 -34.70 -5.17 -1.52
C ASN A 1013 -35.22 -5.75 -2.83
N ALA A 1014 -34.91 -5.16 -4.00
CA ALA A 1014 -35.30 -5.69 -5.30
C ALA A 1014 -34.62 -7.04 -5.62
N LEU A 1015 -33.37 -7.27 -5.19
CA LEU A 1015 -32.67 -8.56 -5.33
C LEU A 1015 -33.22 -9.64 -4.38
N GLY A 1016 -33.74 -9.25 -3.22
CA GLY A 1016 -34.35 -10.19 -2.26
C GLY A 1016 -35.77 -10.61 -2.64
N GLU A 1017 -36.45 -9.92 -3.57
CA GLU A 1017 -37.78 -10.28 -4.09
C GLU A 1017 -37.70 -11.19 -5.33
N GLU A 1018 -36.53 -11.38 -5.96
CA GLU A 1018 -36.31 -12.27 -7.12
C GLU A 1018 -35.73 -13.66 -6.74
N GLU A 1019 -35.46 -13.98 -5.46
CA GLU A 1019 -35.29 -15.35 -4.95
C GLU A 1019 -36.61 -15.89 -4.35
#